data_67bc16860a22eb04087f8163c948468f
#
_entry.id   67bc16860a22eb04087f8163c948468f
#
_cell.length_a   1.000
_cell.length_b   1.000
_cell.length_c   1.000
_cell.angle_alpha   90.00
_cell.angle_beta   90.00
_cell.angle_gamma   90.00
#
_symmetry.space_group_name_H-M   'P 1'
#
loop_
_entity.id
_entity.type
_entity.pdbx_description
1 polymer ?
#
loop_
_entity_poly.entity_id
_entity_poly.type
_entity_poly.pdbx_seq_one_letter_code
_entity_poly.pdbx_strand_id
1 'polypeptide(L)'
;MHEPGPPRTASVGESVELAPRSPDPDGAYEWTVRDAPAASAVGAGDGPVDEGETGAAPPVLARGATRRSDAPVVHLRPDAPGSYALTLDAPDGTHRQRVRVFPDERRAAELRVPAADLPLPDADVDRVSLMWAHNERRLARDRPERDGDDWVLRTRVPPGRHGFSFVANDDPSNGHGSVVEVPGPGRPRLSLDARVEGGSDGGDGESAVVLTADATPPPAVDRRERDDADRGAPVDVEFLVDDRDADSETVARIESLADGSALAVPLAEVPDGALDDGGLRVHAVPYGERYGAAETVRIERADGDGGDEGGSLVVADPHAPPEWAASPTIYEVFVRSFAGDTLPTTFREIERRVPYLESLRVDALWLTPVLASPTEHGYHVTDYYETASDLGSREAFESLVETCHDAGIRVIFDLVINHTSRDHPAFQMHAAGVEEYADHYRRADGDFDVTDTDWAELAPGDMPEYYFDWRRIPNLNFDSPTVRAWLLDVVDEWADVVDGFRADVAWGVPHGFWKEVAGRVPDDCLLLDETLPHDPFYGEGEFDLHYDTSLYGALRDVGAGEAPADAVADALDRAAWLGFGDPTDQMRYVENHDEERYLAEYGRDALKAAVATVFTLPGAPMIYAGQERGNETYRGPIRWHDGDNDLTAFHRRLAALREREPLLREGRVAFDDPAAAAPVVDGDPERVTAYLRSAAGDRGGDALLVVVNFASEPAVVAVPEWAEADLFADRPVDGETEVDAVAVFK
;
A
#
# COMPACT_ATOMS: atom_id res chain seq x y z
N MET A 1 24.94 -3.86 -9.14
CA MET A 1 24.64 -5.27 -9.55
C MET A 1 23.32 -5.25 -10.30
N HIS A 2 23.23 -5.86 -11.49
CA HIS A 2 22.04 -5.75 -12.35
C HIS A 2 21.07 -6.93 -12.18
N GLU A 3 21.15 -7.66 -11.09
CA GLU A 3 20.19 -8.76 -10.82
C GLU A 3 18.74 -8.25 -10.80
N PRO A 4 17.76 -9.01 -11.31
CA PRO A 4 16.41 -8.50 -11.51
C PRO A 4 15.51 -8.54 -10.26
N GLY A 5 16.03 -8.85 -9.10
CA GLY A 5 15.28 -8.89 -7.85
C GLY A 5 14.73 -10.27 -7.47
N PRO A 6 13.87 -10.36 -6.43
CA PRO A 6 13.35 -11.62 -5.91
C PRO A 6 12.45 -12.35 -6.91
N PRO A 7 12.16 -13.65 -6.69
CA PRO A 7 11.10 -14.35 -7.39
C PRO A 7 9.80 -13.57 -7.35
N ARG A 8 9.05 -13.57 -8.46
CA ARG A 8 7.78 -12.87 -8.59
C ARG A 8 6.63 -13.86 -8.58
N THR A 9 5.50 -13.44 -8.04
CA THR A 9 4.22 -14.15 -8.11
C THR A 9 3.26 -13.42 -9.04
N ALA A 10 2.40 -14.14 -9.74
CA ALA A 10 1.37 -13.56 -10.60
C ALA A 10 0.24 -14.56 -10.86
N SER A 11 -0.89 -14.12 -11.42
CA SER A 11 -1.88 -14.98 -12.02
C SER A 11 -1.82 -14.97 -13.56
N VAL A 12 -2.40 -15.99 -14.19
CA VAL A 12 -2.46 -16.09 -15.64
C VAL A 12 -3.10 -14.83 -16.24
N GLY A 13 -2.37 -14.19 -17.17
CA GLY A 13 -2.81 -13.03 -17.92
C GLY A 13 -2.55 -11.69 -17.25
N GLU A 14 -1.97 -11.67 -16.05
CA GLU A 14 -1.36 -10.45 -15.49
C GLU A 14 -0.09 -10.09 -16.25
N SER A 15 0.28 -8.81 -16.21
CA SER A 15 1.53 -8.32 -16.79
C SER A 15 2.54 -8.11 -15.67
N VAL A 16 3.66 -8.85 -15.73
CA VAL A 16 4.75 -8.75 -14.74
C VAL A 16 5.89 -7.98 -15.38
N GLU A 17 6.17 -6.80 -14.86
CA GLU A 17 7.34 -6.02 -15.27
C GLU A 17 8.61 -6.67 -14.71
N LEU A 18 9.64 -6.82 -15.54
CA LEU A 18 10.94 -7.36 -15.20
C LEU A 18 12.03 -6.40 -15.68
N ALA A 19 12.86 -5.95 -14.77
CA ALA A 19 13.91 -4.96 -15.00
C ALA A 19 15.20 -5.32 -14.27
N PRO A 20 16.38 -4.89 -14.76
CA PRO A 20 17.61 -4.94 -13.97
C PRO A 20 17.50 -3.97 -12.79
N ARG A 21 18.00 -4.36 -11.61
CA ARG A 21 18.25 -3.43 -10.50
C ARG A 21 19.49 -2.59 -10.80
N SER A 22 19.55 -1.38 -10.20
CA SER A 22 20.64 -0.42 -10.47
C SER A 22 20.96 -0.31 -11.97
N PRO A 23 19.98 0.04 -12.81
CA PRO A 23 20.14 -0.01 -14.25
C PRO A 23 21.22 0.96 -14.73
N ASP A 24 22.07 0.48 -15.66
CA ASP A 24 23.02 1.30 -16.39
C ASP A 24 22.36 1.73 -17.72
N PRO A 25 22.08 3.03 -17.92
CA PRO A 25 21.46 3.51 -19.16
C PRO A 25 22.22 3.15 -20.44
N ASP A 26 23.54 3.00 -20.36
CA ASP A 26 24.41 2.64 -21.47
C ASP A 26 24.66 1.12 -21.55
N GLY A 27 24.10 0.34 -20.63
CA GLY A 27 24.27 -1.11 -20.53
C GLY A 27 23.57 -1.86 -21.66
N ALA A 28 24.16 -2.99 -22.06
CA ALA A 28 23.49 -3.93 -22.96
C ALA A 28 22.82 -5.04 -22.16
N TYR A 29 21.56 -5.29 -22.45
CA TYR A 29 20.72 -6.27 -21.75
C TYR A 29 20.11 -7.24 -22.74
N GLU A 30 19.97 -8.52 -22.36
CA GLU A 30 19.18 -9.51 -23.11
C GLU A 30 18.38 -10.39 -22.15
N TRP A 31 17.06 -10.34 -22.25
CA TRP A 31 16.16 -11.25 -21.56
C TRP A 31 15.92 -12.51 -22.40
N THR A 32 15.95 -13.67 -21.74
CA THR A 32 15.66 -14.96 -22.39
C THR A 32 14.73 -15.81 -21.53
N VAL A 33 13.60 -16.26 -22.08
CA VAL A 33 12.76 -17.30 -21.45
C VAL A 33 13.46 -18.65 -21.62
N ARG A 34 13.95 -19.21 -20.53
CA ARG A 34 14.69 -20.51 -20.50
C ARG A 34 13.76 -21.68 -20.38
N ASP A 35 12.76 -21.56 -19.50
CA ASP A 35 11.76 -22.59 -19.27
C ASP A 35 10.38 -21.97 -19.03
N ALA A 36 9.34 -22.70 -19.39
CA ALA A 36 7.95 -22.33 -19.19
C ALA A 36 7.09 -23.60 -19.00
N PRO A 37 5.92 -23.52 -18.35
CA PRO A 37 5.02 -24.65 -18.22
C PRO A 37 4.68 -25.31 -19.56
N ALA A 38 4.56 -26.64 -19.57
CA ALA A 38 4.31 -27.39 -20.83
C ALA A 38 3.03 -26.97 -21.56
N ALA A 39 2.06 -26.38 -20.87
CA ALA A 39 0.83 -25.84 -21.45
C ALA A 39 1.00 -24.43 -22.00
N SER A 40 2.12 -23.74 -21.69
CA SER A 40 2.39 -22.38 -22.14
C SER A 40 2.84 -22.32 -23.60
N ALA A 41 2.46 -21.28 -24.28
CA ALA A 41 2.96 -20.92 -25.60
C ALA A 41 3.80 -19.62 -25.58
N VAL A 42 4.15 -19.12 -24.39
CA VAL A 42 5.09 -18.01 -24.22
C VAL A 42 6.46 -18.44 -24.76
N GLY A 43 7.05 -17.61 -25.61
CA GLY A 43 8.34 -17.91 -26.23
C GLY A 43 8.32 -19.06 -27.25
N ALA A 44 7.16 -19.52 -27.72
CA ALA A 44 7.05 -20.61 -28.71
C ALA A 44 7.08 -20.12 -30.18
N GLY A 45 7.03 -18.81 -30.42
CA GLY A 45 6.97 -18.21 -31.74
C GLY A 45 8.33 -17.80 -32.31
N ASP A 46 8.41 -17.71 -33.65
CA ASP A 46 9.53 -17.11 -34.40
C ASP A 46 9.24 -15.64 -34.76
N GLY A 47 8.11 -15.10 -34.30
CA GLY A 47 7.69 -13.72 -34.59
C GLY A 47 8.51 -12.70 -33.79
N PRO A 48 8.62 -11.45 -34.26
CA PRO A 48 9.18 -10.40 -33.46
C PRO A 48 8.37 -10.23 -32.16
N VAL A 49 9.03 -9.76 -31.08
CA VAL A 49 8.37 -9.23 -29.94
C VAL A 49 7.37 -8.21 -30.42
N ASP A 50 6.17 -8.18 -29.89
CA ASP A 50 5.16 -7.18 -30.22
C ASP A 50 5.65 -5.81 -29.73
N GLU A 51 6.51 -5.19 -30.57
CA GLU A 51 6.88 -3.79 -30.42
C GLU A 51 5.67 -3.03 -30.91
N GLY A 52 4.81 -2.56 -29.99
CA GLY A 52 3.61 -1.81 -30.35
C GLY A 52 3.87 -0.87 -31.52
N GLU A 53 2.90 -0.70 -32.44
CA GLU A 53 3.01 -0.03 -33.72
C GLU A 53 3.70 1.36 -33.74
N THR A 54 4.03 1.91 -32.56
CA THR A 54 4.66 3.22 -32.36
C THR A 54 6.08 3.18 -31.82
N GLY A 55 6.69 1.99 -31.57
CA GLY A 55 8.05 1.87 -30.98
C GLY A 55 8.19 2.43 -29.54
N ALA A 56 7.09 2.68 -28.85
CA ALA A 56 7.03 3.31 -27.53
C ALA A 56 6.51 2.38 -26.43
N ALA A 57 6.01 1.20 -26.76
CA ALA A 57 5.56 0.22 -25.76
C ALA A 57 6.68 -0.78 -25.45
N PRO A 58 6.83 -1.19 -24.16
CA PRO A 58 7.83 -2.18 -23.79
C PRO A 58 7.56 -3.52 -24.47
N PRO A 59 8.60 -4.31 -24.76
CA PRO A 59 8.44 -5.62 -25.36
C PRO A 59 7.72 -6.58 -24.42
N VAL A 60 6.66 -7.22 -24.91
CA VAL A 60 5.85 -8.17 -24.14
C VAL A 60 6.24 -9.61 -24.49
N LEU A 61 6.76 -10.33 -23.50
CA LEU A 61 6.98 -11.78 -23.58
C LEU A 61 5.65 -12.51 -23.35
N ALA A 62 4.91 -12.76 -24.41
CA ALA A 62 3.57 -13.31 -24.38
C ALA A 62 3.42 -14.55 -25.27
N ARG A 63 2.20 -15.06 -25.36
CA ARG A 63 1.87 -16.20 -26.21
C ARG A 63 2.21 -15.94 -27.68
N GLY A 64 3.07 -16.78 -28.26
CA GLY A 64 3.49 -16.68 -29.65
C GLY A 64 4.61 -15.66 -29.92
N ALA A 65 5.10 -14.96 -28.92
CA ALA A 65 6.27 -14.09 -29.02
C ALA A 65 7.59 -14.87 -29.03
N THR A 66 8.69 -14.20 -29.35
CA THR A 66 10.03 -14.78 -29.30
C THR A 66 10.44 -15.06 -27.84
N ARG A 67 11.46 -15.93 -27.67
CA ARG A 67 12.05 -16.24 -26.37
C ARG A 67 13.01 -15.16 -25.86
N ARG A 68 13.37 -14.16 -26.67
CA ARG A 68 14.42 -13.20 -26.38
C ARG A 68 13.98 -11.77 -26.65
N SER A 69 14.47 -10.86 -25.83
CA SER A 69 14.36 -9.43 -26.00
C SER A 69 15.66 -8.76 -25.63
N ASP A 70 16.13 -7.80 -26.41
CA ASP A 70 17.28 -6.95 -26.14
C ASP A 70 16.92 -5.64 -25.42
N ALA A 71 15.67 -5.49 -25.02
CA ALA A 71 15.25 -4.38 -24.18
C ALA A 71 15.68 -4.58 -22.72
N PRO A 72 16.07 -3.51 -22.00
CA PRO A 72 16.42 -3.59 -20.59
C PRO A 72 15.24 -3.97 -19.71
N VAL A 73 14.04 -3.47 -20.00
CA VAL A 73 12.80 -3.80 -19.31
C VAL A 73 11.89 -4.56 -20.24
N VAL A 74 11.29 -5.64 -19.72
CA VAL A 74 10.31 -6.47 -20.45
C VAL A 74 9.10 -6.74 -19.59
N HIS A 75 7.95 -6.98 -20.22
CA HIS A 75 6.74 -7.38 -19.55
C HIS A 75 6.42 -8.84 -19.89
N LEU A 76 6.43 -9.72 -18.85
CA LEU A 76 5.96 -11.09 -19.02
C LEU A 76 4.45 -11.14 -18.86
N ARG A 77 3.74 -11.68 -19.87
CA ARG A 77 2.31 -11.98 -19.77
C ARG A 77 2.09 -13.49 -19.86
N PRO A 78 2.05 -14.19 -18.71
CA PRO A 78 1.94 -15.63 -18.66
C PRO A 78 0.56 -16.11 -19.13
N ASP A 79 0.52 -17.21 -19.89
CA ASP A 79 -0.70 -17.83 -20.46
C ASP A 79 -1.06 -19.19 -19.86
N ALA A 80 -0.23 -19.69 -18.93
CA ALA A 80 -0.47 -20.95 -18.21
C ALA A 80 0.07 -20.89 -16.78
N PRO A 81 -0.58 -21.57 -15.81
CA PRO A 81 -0.06 -21.65 -14.46
C PRO A 81 1.19 -22.55 -14.38
N GLY A 82 2.10 -22.23 -13.45
CA GLY A 82 3.36 -22.93 -13.22
C GLY A 82 4.54 -21.96 -13.10
N SER A 83 5.76 -22.47 -13.09
CA SER A 83 6.96 -21.62 -12.99
C SER A 83 7.52 -21.29 -14.35
N TYR A 84 7.84 -20.01 -14.55
CA TYR A 84 8.61 -19.49 -15.66
C TYR A 84 10.01 -19.14 -15.18
N ALA A 85 11.03 -19.61 -15.89
CA ALA A 85 12.42 -19.29 -15.64
C ALA A 85 12.98 -18.43 -16.77
N LEU A 86 13.47 -17.25 -16.41
CA LEU A 86 14.11 -16.33 -17.33
C LEU A 86 15.56 -16.09 -16.92
N THR A 87 16.37 -15.62 -17.86
CA THR A 87 17.69 -15.06 -17.58
C THR A 87 17.79 -13.68 -18.16
N LEU A 88 18.49 -12.82 -17.43
CA LEU A 88 18.96 -11.52 -17.87
C LEU A 88 20.47 -11.62 -18.10
N ASP A 89 20.91 -11.46 -19.33
CA ASP A 89 22.32 -11.20 -19.63
C ASP A 89 22.54 -9.68 -19.54
N ALA A 90 23.36 -9.26 -18.58
CA ALA A 90 23.65 -7.87 -18.23
C ALA A 90 25.16 -7.58 -18.26
N PRO A 91 25.61 -6.30 -18.17
CA PRO A 91 27.03 -5.96 -18.21
C PRO A 91 27.91 -6.66 -17.17
N ASP A 92 27.38 -7.03 -16.02
CA ASP A 92 28.07 -7.71 -14.92
C ASP A 92 27.93 -9.24 -14.93
N GLY A 93 27.11 -9.79 -15.83
CA GLY A 93 26.93 -11.24 -15.95
C GLY A 93 25.54 -11.69 -16.31
N THR A 94 25.28 -12.99 -16.16
CA THR A 94 23.96 -13.59 -16.39
C THR A 94 23.28 -13.81 -15.04
N HIS A 95 22.10 -13.23 -14.89
CA HIS A 95 21.25 -13.34 -13.72
C HIS A 95 20.02 -14.17 -14.00
N ARG A 96 19.37 -14.70 -12.97
CA ARG A 96 18.16 -15.48 -13.08
C ARG A 96 16.97 -14.67 -12.59
N GLN A 97 15.80 -15.00 -13.12
CA GLN A 97 14.51 -14.51 -12.65
C GLN A 97 13.47 -15.59 -12.73
N ARG A 98 12.84 -15.90 -11.63
CA ARG A 98 11.71 -16.83 -11.58
C ARG A 98 10.41 -16.06 -11.43
N VAL A 99 9.38 -16.49 -12.16
CA VAL A 99 8.01 -16.01 -12.01
C VAL A 99 7.11 -17.22 -11.76
N ARG A 100 6.51 -17.28 -10.57
CA ARG A 100 5.53 -18.30 -10.19
C ARG A 100 4.14 -17.81 -10.54
N VAL A 101 3.45 -18.55 -11.41
CA VAL A 101 2.15 -18.16 -11.95
C VAL A 101 1.05 -19.08 -11.44
N PHE A 102 0.02 -18.50 -10.83
CA PHE A 102 -1.18 -19.14 -10.34
C PHE A 102 -2.30 -19.13 -11.38
N PRO A 103 -3.35 -19.95 -11.24
CA PRO A 103 -4.49 -19.97 -12.16
C PRO A 103 -5.16 -18.59 -12.29
N ASP A 104 -5.80 -18.33 -13.45
CA ASP A 104 -6.58 -17.10 -13.70
C ASP A 104 -7.76 -16.99 -12.73
N GLU A 105 -7.70 -16.07 -11.82
CA GLU A 105 -8.71 -15.82 -10.78
C GLU A 105 -9.88 -14.95 -11.26
N ARG A 106 -9.75 -14.31 -12.42
CA ARG A 106 -10.73 -13.36 -12.93
C ARG A 106 -12.04 -14.06 -13.30
N ARG A 107 -13.16 -13.42 -12.99
CA ARG A 107 -14.52 -13.82 -13.30
C ARG A 107 -15.15 -12.87 -14.33
N ALA A 108 -16.14 -13.35 -15.05
CA ALA A 108 -16.90 -12.52 -15.97
C ALA A 108 -17.68 -11.44 -15.20
N ALA A 109 -17.55 -10.19 -15.64
CA ALA A 109 -18.27 -9.04 -15.10
C ALA A 109 -18.93 -8.25 -16.22
N GLU A 110 -20.11 -7.68 -15.96
CA GLU A 110 -20.80 -6.75 -16.83
C GLU A 110 -20.95 -5.41 -16.11
N LEU A 111 -20.26 -4.40 -16.60
CA LEU A 111 -20.37 -3.02 -16.14
C LEU A 111 -21.48 -2.37 -16.94
N ARG A 112 -22.49 -1.79 -16.29
CA ARG A 112 -23.68 -1.25 -16.93
C ARG A 112 -24.08 0.07 -16.28
N VAL A 113 -24.34 1.08 -17.12
CA VAL A 113 -24.87 2.38 -16.71
C VAL A 113 -25.97 2.79 -17.69
N PRO A 114 -27.18 3.12 -17.21
CA PRO A 114 -28.21 3.71 -18.06
C PRO A 114 -27.71 5.02 -18.67
N ALA A 115 -27.95 5.24 -19.97
CA ALA A 115 -27.53 6.47 -20.62
C ALA A 115 -28.16 7.74 -20.02
N ALA A 116 -29.34 7.58 -19.41
CA ALA A 116 -30.04 8.67 -18.73
C ALA A 116 -29.33 9.12 -17.44
N ASP A 117 -28.44 8.29 -16.88
CA ASP A 117 -27.70 8.59 -15.65
C ASP A 117 -26.38 9.30 -15.93
N LEU A 118 -25.94 9.37 -17.21
CA LEU A 118 -24.78 10.18 -17.58
C LEU A 118 -25.10 11.68 -17.45
N PRO A 119 -24.11 12.52 -17.07
CA PRO A 119 -24.32 13.96 -16.88
C PRO A 119 -24.74 14.72 -18.14
N LEU A 120 -24.49 14.16 -19.34
CA LEU A 120 -24.84 14.77 -20.62
C LEU A 120 -26.13 14.14 -21.19
N PRO A 121 -26.96 14.95 -21.92
CA PRO A 121 -28.07 14.39 -22.69
C PRO A 121 -27.56 13.36 -23.71
N ASP A 122 -28.29 12.25 -23.90
CA ASP A 122 -27.91 11.14 -24.80
C ASP A 122 -27.57 11.60 -26.24
N ALA A 123 -28.22 12.67 -26.71
CA ALA A 123 -27.94 13.25 -28.04
C ALA A 123 -26.59 13.97 -28.15
N ASP A 124 -25.98 14.28 -27.02
CA ASP A 124 -24.71 15.01 -26.93
C ASP A 124 -23.55 14.08 -26.52
N VAL A 125 -23.81 12.76 -26.40
CA VAL A 125 -22.81 11.75 -26.07
C VAL A 125 -22.36 11.05 -27.36
N ASP A 126 -21.18 11.37 -27.82
CA ASP A 126 -20.58 10.76 -29.01
C ASP A 126 -19.89 9.42 -28.70
N ARG A 127 -19.27 9.34 -27.53
CA ARG A 127 -18.54 8.15 -27.04
C ARG A 127 -18.53 8.08 -25.52
N VAL A 128 -18.29 6.88 -24.99
CA VAL A 128 -18.13 6.64 -23.55
C VAL A 128 -16.84 5.87 -23.32
N SER A 129 -16.10 6.29 -22.31
CA SER A 129 -14.91 5.62 -21.79
C SER A 129 -15.16 5.04 -20.40
N LEU A 130 -14.40 4.03 -20.05
CA LEU A 130 -14.34 3.52 -18.67
C LEU A 130 -13.12 4.09 -17.97
N MET A 131 -13.31 4.60 -16.77
CA MET A 131 -12.26 4.98 -15.82
C MET A 131 -12.39 4.13 -14.55
N TRP A 132 -11.40 3.28 -14.29
CA TRP A 132 -11.32 2.43 -13.10
C TRP A 132 -9.87 1.95 -12.83
N ALA A 133 -9.64 1.28 -11.71
CA ALA A 133 -8.30 0.85 -11.33
C ALA A 133 -7.68 -0.17 -12.30
N HIS A 134 -8.48 -1.11 -12.86
CA HIS A 134 -7.96 -2.16 -13.74
C HIS A 134 -7.48 -1.70 -15.13
N ASN A 135 -7.76 -0.46 -15.52
CA ASN A 135 -7.16 0.14 -16.69
C ASN A 135 -6.26 1.33 -16.36
N GLU A 136 -5.77 1.40 -15.11
CA GLU A 136 -4.92 2.49 -14.62
C GLU A 136 -5.59 3.86 -14.79
N ARG A 137 -6.93 3.88 -14.74
CA ARG A 137 -7.80 5.07 -14.95
C ARG A 137 -7.61 5.77 -16.31
N ARG A 138 -7.15 5.02 -17.33
CA ARG A 138 -6.93 5.53 -18.69
C ARG A 138 -8.19 5.47 -19.51
N LEU A 139 -8.68 6.61 -19.97
CA LEU A 139 -9.93 6.74 -20.71
C LEU A 139 -9.92 6.04 -22.07
N ALA A 140 -8.75 5.91 -22.70
CA ALA A 140 -8.64 5.32 -24.04
C ALA A 140 -8.73 3.79 -24.10
N ARG A 141 -8.42 3.10 -22.97
CA ARG A 141 -8.22 1.64 -22.96
C ARG A 141 -9.50 0.82 -23.12
N ASP A 142 -10.57 1.25 -22.45
CA ASP A 142 -11.82 0.49 -22.39
C ASP A 142 -12.99 1.35 -22.84
N ARG A 143 -13.67 0.89 -23.90
CA ARG A 143 -14.82 1.57 -24.51
C ARG A 143 -16.09 0.77 -24.30
N PRO A 144 -17.03 1.22 -23.43
CA PRO A 144 -18.37 0.68 -23.35
C PRO A 144 -19.12 0.78 -24.67
N GLU A 145 -19.92 -0.24 -24.96
CA GLU A 145 -20.78 -0.28 -26.14
C GLU A 145 -22.22 0.02 -25.77
N ARG A 146 -23.00 0.54 -26.72
CA ARG A 146 -24.43 0.76 -26.55
C ARG A 146 -25.20 -0.55 -26.61
N ASP A 147 -26.00 -0.87 -25.59
CA ASP A 147 -26.89 -2.02 -25.50
C ASP A 147 -28.29 -1.55 -25.09
N GLY A 148 -29.13 -1.22 -26.08
CA GLY A 148 -30.44 -0.61 -25.84
C GLY A 148 -30.33 0.81 -25.29
N ASP A 149 -30.91 1.04 -24.09
CA ASP A 149 -30.85 2.33 -23.41
C ASP A 149 -29.65 2.48 -22.47
N ASP A 150 -28.78 1.44 -22.40
CA ASP A 150 -27.63 1.41 -21.50
C ASP A 150 -26.31 1.45 -22.25
N TRP A 151 -25.27 1.90 -21.56
CA TRP A 151 -23.88 1.67 -21.91
C TRP A 151 -23.35 0.46 -21.15
N VAL A 152 -22.63 -0.45 -21.81
CA VAL A 152 -22.23 -1.75 -21.27
C VAL A 152 -20.80 -2.08 -21.67
N LEU A 153 -20.00 -2.54 -20.70
CA LEU A 153 -18.72 -3.21 -20.95
C LEU A 153 -18.74 -4.61 -20.33
N ARG A 154 -18.37 -5.62 -21.14
CA ARG A 154 -18.20 -7.00 -20.67
C ARG A 154 -16.73 -7.32 -20.56
N THR A 155 -16.29 -7.68 -19.38
CA THR A 155 -14.88 -7.91 -19.08
C THR A 155 -14.69 -9.04 -18.07
N ARG A 156 -13.45 -9.27 -17.65
CA ARG A 156 -13.10 -10.22 -16.57
C ARG A 156 -12.22 -9.53 -15.54
N VAL A 157 -12.62 -9.59 -14.28
CA VAL A 157 -11.88 -9.02 -13.14
C VAL A 157 -11.87 -9.98 -11.97
N PRO A 158 -10.92 -9.85 -11.03
CA PRO A 158 -10.89 -10.66 -9.81
C PRO A 158 -12.20 -10.56 -9.02
N PRO A 159 -12.51 -11.53 -8.15
CA PRO A 159 -13.58 -11.38 -7.17
C PRO A 159 -13.39 -10.13 -6.31
N GLY A 160 -14.50 -9.43 -6.02
CA GLY A 160 -14.47 -8.25 -5.17
C GLY A 160 -15.44 -7.17 -5.58
N ARG A 161 -15.37 -6.05 -4.88
CA ARG A 161 -16.12 -4.83 -5.14
C ARG A 161 -15.24 -3.85 -5.91
N HIS A 162 -15.65 -3.48 -7.12
CA HIS A 162 -14.88 -2.62 -8.01
C HIS A 162 -15.66 -1.36 -8.34
N GLY A 163 -15.15 -0.21 -7.91
CA GLY A 163 -15.64 1.10 -8.33
C GLY A 163 -15.21 1.40 -9.76
N PHE A 164 -16.11 1.96 -10.55
CA PHE A 164 -15.83 2.41 -11.92
C PHE A 164 -16.62 3.67 -12.24
N SER A 165 -16.17 4.40 -13.26
CA SER A 165 -16.87 5.55 -13.80
C SER A 165 -16.99 5.45 -15.31
N PHE A 166 -18.21 5.62 -15.84
CA PHE A 166 -18.39 5.81 -17.27
C PHE A 166 -18.32 7.32 -17.57
N VAL A 167 -17.41 7.69 -18.44
CA VAL A 167 -17.07 9.09 -18.75
C VAL A 167 -17.53 9.41 -20.15
N ALA A 168 -18.44 10.36 -20.28
CA ALA A 168 -18.93 10.80 -21.58
C ALA A 168 -17.93 11.75 -22.27
N ASN A 169 -17.68 11.49 -23.58
CA ASN A 169 -16.82 12.28 -24.45
C ASN A 169 -15.39 12.47 -23.95
N ASP A 170 -14.87 11.49 -23.17
CA ASP A 170 -13.54 11.50 -22.58
C ASP A 170 -13.25 12.70 -21.64
N ASP A 171 -14.29 13.33 -21.10
CA ASP A 171 -14.16 14.44 -20.14
C ASP A 171 -14.49 13.93 -18.75
N PRO A 172 -13.52 13.81 -17.81
CA PRO A 172 -13.74 13.31 -16.46
C PRO A 172 -14.83 14.06 -15.67
N SER A 173 -15.11 15.34 -16.01
CA SER A 173 -16.20 16.11 -15.41
C SER A 173 -17.59 15.58 -15.79
N ASN A 174 -17.68 14.76 -16.84
CA ASN A 174 -18.90 14.12 -17.33
C ASN A 174 -18.93 12.62 -16.92
N GLY A 175 -18.31 12.28 -15.80
CA GLY A 175 -18.28 10.93 -15.25
C GLY A 175 -19.53 10.58 -14.45
N HIS A 176 -20.00 9.33 -14.57
CA HIS A 176 -20.98 8.70 -13.69
C HIS A 176 -20.34 7.50 -12.98
N GLY A 177 -20.16 7.62 -11.67
CA GLY A 177 -19.59 6.57 -10.83
C GLY A 177 -20.60 5.47 -10.48
N SER A 178 -20.15 4.23 -10.47
CA SER A 178 -20.91 3.06 -10.08
C SER A 178 -20.02 1.98 -9.48
N VAL A 179 -20.60 0.88 -9.02
CA VAL A 179 -19.88 -0.24 -8.43
C VAL A 179 -20.38 -1.55 -9.02
N VAL A 180 -19.48 -2.47 -9.29
CA VAL A 180 -19.79 -3.85 -9.62
C VAL A 180 -19.27 -4.79 -8.53
N GLU A 181 -20.08 -5.73 -8.11
CA GLU A 181 -19.67 -6.82 -7.22
C GLU A 181 -19.45 -8.10 -8.02
N VAL A 182 -18.27 -8.67 -7.92
CA VAL A 182 -17.89 -9.92 -8.59
C VAL A 182 -17.79 -11.01 -7.53
N PRO A 183 -18.70 -12.00 -7.53
CA PRO A 183 -18.71 -13.04 -6.50
C PRO A 183 -17.49 -13.95 -6.59
N GLY A 184 -16.97 -14.35 -5.44
CA GLY A 184 -15.86 -15.30 -5.31
C GLY A 184 -15.17 -15.17 -3.94
N PRO A 185 -14.19 -16.05 -3.65
CA PRO A 185 -13.44 -15.99 -2.39
C PRO A 185 -12.51 -14.80 -2.35
N GLY A 186 -12.16 -14.36 -1.13
CA GLY A 186 -11.03 -13.47 -0.87
C GLY A 186 -9.69 -14.17 -1.07
N ARG A 187 -8.60 -13.49 -0.69
CA ARG A 187 -7.25 -14.04 -0.71
C ARG A 187 -6.92 -14.71 0.62
N PRO A 188 -6.26 -15.87 0.62
CA PRO A 188 -5.72 -16.45 1.85
C PRO A 188 -4.60 -15.56 2.40
N ARG A 189 -4.36 -15.67 3.71
CA ARG A 189 -3.31 -14.98 4.45
C ARG A 189 -2.39 -16.01 5.08
N LEU A 190 -1.20 -15.59 5.43
CA LEU A 190 -0.18 -16.42 6.00
C LEU A 190 0.49 -15.71 7.18
N SER A 191 0.95 -16.47 8.17
CA SER A 191 2.02 -16.07 9.07
C SER A 191 3.11 -17.14 9.06
N LEU A 192 4.37 -16.73 9.06
CA LEU A 192 5.52 -17.61 8.92
C LEU A 192 6.35 -17.60 10.20
N ASP A 193 6.34 -18.72 10.92
CA ASP A 193 7.21 -18.93 12.08
C ASP A 193 8.46 -19.71 11.68
N ALA A 194 9.60 -19.36 12.29
CA ALA A 194 10.86 -20.03 12.05
C ALA A 194 11.56 -20.42 13.35
N ARG A 195 12.16 -21.61 13.39
CA ARG A 195 12.96 -22.08 14.53
C ARG A 195 14.20 -22.82 14.06
N VAL A 196 15.29 -22.67 14.82
CA VAL A 196 16.52 -23.45 14.61
C VAL A 196 16.43 -24.74 15.41
N GLU A 197 16.54 -25.87 14.75
CA GLU A 197 16.60 -27.21 15.36
C GLU A 197 18.01 -27.79 15.23
N GLY A 198 18.53 -28.38 16.32
CA GLY A 198 19.84 -29.02 16.38
C GLY A 198 20.96 -28.06 16.85
N GLY A 199 22.01 -28.64 17.46
CA GLY A 199 23.30 -27.92 17.67
C GLY A 199 23.69 -27.51 19.08
N SER A 200 23.03 -27.95 20.19
CA SER A 200 23.50 -27.56 21.54
C SER A 200 24.14 -28.68 22.38
N ASP A 201 24.11 -29.93 21.98
CA ASP A 201 24.73 -31.04 22.75
C ASP A 201 25.40 -32.08 21.84
N GLY A 202 26.62 -31.81 21.37
CA GLY A 202 27.67 -32.81 21.02
C GLY A 202 27.27 -34.12 20.30
N GLY A 203 26.16 -34.18 19.59
CA GLY A 203 25.71 -35.31 18.81
C GLY A 203 25.61 -34.96 17.34
N ASP A 204 25.93 -35.90 16.44
CA ASP A 204 25.92 -35.83 14.96
C ASP A 204 24.50 -35.53 14.37
N GLY A 205 23.68 -34.67 15.01
CA GLY A 205 22.41 -34.20 14.47
C GLY A 205 22.64 -33.04 13.51
N GLU A 206 22.25 -33.20 12.26
CA GLU A 206 22.27 -32.14 11.27
C GLU A 206 21.42 -30.94 11.78
N SER A 207 22.00 -29.75 11.87
CA SER A 207 21.28 -28.54 12.21
C SER A 207 20.38 -28.14 11.04
N ALA A 208 19.15 -27.73 11.33
CA ALA A 208 18.18 -27.29 10.32
C ALA A 208 17.41 -26.05 10.82
N VAL A 209 16.96 -25.21 9.89
CA VAL A 209 15.93 -24.22 10.16
C VAL A 209 14.59 -24.78 9.72
N VAL A 210 13.63 -24.85 10.64
CA VAL A 210 12.28 -25.32 10.34
C VAL A 210 11.37 -24.12 10.24
N LEU A 211 10.82 -23.91 9.06
CA LEU A 211 9.79 -22.91 8.76
C LEU A 211 8.42 -23.59 8.90
N THR A 212 7.50 -22.91 9.56
CA THR A 212 6.11 -23.38 9.72
C THR A 212 5.17 -22.23 9.30
N ALA A 213 4.37 -22.48 8.29
CA ALA A 213 3.41 -21.53 7.76
C ALA A 213 2.02 -21.82 8.35
N ASP A 214 1.42 -20.83 8.99
CA ASP A 214 0.02 -20.88 9.44
C ASP A 214 -0.85 -20.12 8.45
N ALA A 215 -1.42 -20.86 7.50
CA ALA A 215 -2.21 -20.32 6.43
C ALA A 215 -3.68 -20.21 6.84
N THR A 216 -4.23 -19.01 6.77
CA THR A 216 -5.60 -18.69 7.16
C THR A 216 -6.46 -18.42 5.92
N PRO A 217 -7.60 -19.11 5.74
CA PRO A 217 -8.53 -18.81 4.64
C PRO A 217 -9.13 -17.40 4.80
N PRO A 218 -9.57 -16.78 3.68
CA PRO A 218 -10.24 -15.49 3.76
C PRO A 218 -11.52 -15.59 4.58
N PRO A 219 -11.89 -14.56 5.36
CA PRO A 219 -13.18 -14.52 6.03
C PRO A 219 -14.33 -14.45 5.01
N ALA A 220 -15.54 -14.85 5.42
CA ALA A 220 -16.75 -14.56 4.63
C ALA A 220 -16.95 -13.03 4.55
N VAL A 221 -17.40 -12.54 3.38
CA VAL A 221 -17.62 -11.10 3.15
C VAL A 221 -18.72 -10.55 4.07
N ASP A 222 -19.76 -11.33 4.35
CA ASP A 222 -20.85 -10.94 5.28
C ASP A 222 -20.66 -11.68 6.60
N ARG A 223 -20.41 -10.93 7.68
CA ARG A 223 -20.30 -11.47 9.05
C ARG A 223 -21.55 -12.24 9.47
N ARG A 224 -22.73 -11.84 8.98
CA ARG A 224 -24.01 -12.47 9.32
C ARG A 224 -24.19 -13.84 8.68
N GLU A 225 -23.41 -14.16 7.65
CA GLU A 225 -23.41 -15.46 6.97
C GLU A 225 -22.38 -16.44 7.54
N ARG A 226 -21.61 -16.05 8.56
CA ARG A 226 -20.64 -16.92 9.24
C ARG A 226 -21.37 -17.97 10.10
N ASP A 227 -21.66 -19.12 9.53
CA ASP A 227 -21.99 -20.31 10.32
C ASP A 227 -20.69 -20.88 10.94
N ASP A 228 -20.74 -21.35 12.19
CA ASP A 228 -19.63 -22.05 12.88
C ASP A 228 -19.04 -23.27 12.11
N ALA A 229 -19.65 -23.64 11.00
CA ALA A 229 -19.28 -24.76 10.13
C ALA A 229 -18.49 -24.31 8.88
N ASP A 230 -18.42 -23.06 8.55
CA ASP A 230 -17.74 -22.57 7.34
C ASP A 230 -16.23 -22.38 7.62
N ARG A 231 -15.55 -23.50 7.83
CA ARG A 231 -14.11 -23.56 7.65
C ARG A 231 -13.88 -23.44 6.16
N GLY A 232 -13.42 -22.27 5.72
CA GLY A 232 -13.14 -21.95 4.32
C GLY A 232 -12.44 -23.08 3.56
N ALA A 233 -12.41 -22.99 2.24
CA ALA A 233 -11.69 -23.96 1.42
C ALA A 233 -10.25 -24.17 1.96
N PRO A 234 -9.70 -25.38 1.88
CA PRO A 234 -8.34 -25.64 2.35
C PRO A 234 -7.37 -24.71 1.60
N VAL A 235 -6.43 -24.15 2.36
CA VAL A 235 -5.33 -23.32 1.86
C VAL A 235 -4.07 -24.17 1.87
N ASP A 236 -3.40 -24.25 0.73
CA ASP A 236 -2.09 -24.85 0.59
C ASP A 236 -1.00 -23.77 0.66
N VAL A 237 0.24 -24.17 0.93
CA VAL A 237 1.40 -23.27 0.96
C VAL A 237 2.45 -23.78 -0.01
N GLU A 238 3.01 -22.88 -0.79
CA GLU A 238 4.16 -23.17 -1.65
C GLU A 238 5.37 -22.36 -1.13
N PHE A 239 6.49 -23.07 -0.86
CA PHE A 239 7.75 -22.44 -0.48
C PHE A 239 8.61 -22.24 -1.70
N LEU A 240 9.16 -21.04 -1.86
CA LEU A 240 10.05 -20.62 -2.93
C LEU A 240 11.36 -20.14 -2.31
N VAL A 241 12.46 -20.83 -2.61
CA VAL A 241 13.79 -20.34 -2.27
C VAL A 241 14.20 -19.26 -3.27
N ASP A 242 14.76 -18.16 -2.78
CA ASP A 242 15.22 -17.08 -3.65
C ASP A 242 16.35 -17.60 -4.57
N ASP A 243 16.15 -17.48 -5.87
CA ASP A 243 17.07 -18.01 -6.88
C ASP A 243 18.31 -17.14 -7.08
N ARG A 244 18.44 -16.04 -6.35
CA ARG A 244 19.67 -15.26 -6.20
C ARG A 244 20.65 -15.85 -5.18
N ASP A 245 20.12 -16.53 -4.15
CA ASP A 245 20.90 -16.99 -2.99
C ASP A 245 21.50 -18.40 -3.19
N ALA A 246 20.97 -19.18 -4.15
CA ALA A 246 21.43 -20.53 -4.41
C ALA A 246 21.31 -20.92 -5.89
N ASP A 247 22.06 -21.96 -6.32
CA ASP A 247 21.91 -22.49 -7.68
C ASP A 247 20.60 -23.28 -7.85
N SER A 248 20.15 -23.49 -9.09
CA SER A 248 18.86 -24.13 -9.39
C SER A 248 18.73 -25.55 -8.86
N GLU A 249 19.84 -26.29 -8.70
CA GLU A 249 19.80 -27.66 -8.15
C GLU A 249 19.58 -27.60 -6.63
N THR A 250 20.26 -26.70 -5.94
CA THR A 250 20.09 -26.44 -4.51
C THR A 250 18.68 -25.92 -4.19
N VAL A 251 18.20 -24.92 -4.96
CA VAL A 251 16.82 -24.40 -4.86
C VAL A 251 15.81 -25.55 -4.97
N ALA A 252 15.84 -26.32 -6.05
CA ALA A 252 14.89 -27.41 -6.26
C ALA A 252 14.99 -28.50 -5.17
N ARG A 253 16.19 -28.76 -4.65
CA ARG A 253 16.40 -29.74 -3.57
C ARG A 253 15.79 -29.27 -2.26
N ILE A 254 16.02 -28.02 -1.86
CA ILE A 254 15.46 -27.44 -0.62
C ILE A 254 13.93 -27.40 -0.74
N GLU A 255 13.38 -26.89 -1.82
CA GLU A 255 11.93 -26.82 -2.04
C GLU A 255 11.26 -28.20 -2.01
N SER A 256 11.97 -29.25 -2.48
CA SER A 256 11.45 -30.64 -2.43
C SER A 256 11.31 -31.22 -1.01
N LEU A 257 11.88 -30.56 0.00
CA LEU A 257 11.74 -30.94 1.41
C LEU A 257 10.48 -30.40 2.07
N ALA A 258 9.71 -29.57 1.37
CA ALA A 258 8.44 -29.06 1.89
C ALA A 258 7.45 -30.22 2.13
N ASP A 259 6.81 -30.23 3.30
CA ASP A 259 5.76 -31.16 3.68
C ASP A 259 4.52 -30.37 4.17
N GLY A 260 3.61 -30.11 3.25
CA GLY A 260 2.44 -29.28 3.50
C GLY A 260 2.82 -27.85 3.86
N SER A 261 2.50 -27.43 5.08
CA SER A 261 2.77 -26.07 5.59
C SER A 261 4.12 -25.94 6.31
N ALA A 262 5.03 -26.90 6.16
CA ALA A 262 6.34 -26.86 6.79
C ALA A 262 7.47 -27.09 5.78
N LEU A 263 8.60 -26.41 5.98
CA LEU A 263 9.84 -26.61 5.25
C LEU A 263 11.00 -26.72 6.23
N ALA A 264 11.70 -27.84 6.22
CA ALA A 264 12.95 -27.99 6.96
C ALA A 264 14.13 -27.72 6.03
N VAL A 265 14.90 -26.66 6.27
CA VAL A 265 16.11 -26.30 5.53
C VAL A 265 17.33 -26.86 6.27
N PRO A 266 17.93 -27.98 5.81
CA PRO A 266 19.15 -28.49 6.42
C PRO A 266 20.32 -27.55 6.13
N LEU A 267 21.06 -27.13 7.15
CA LEU A 267 22.19 -26.21 6.96
C LEU A 267 23.30 -26.79 6.08
N ALA A 268 23.43 -28.11 6.04
CA ALA A 268 24.37 -28.79 5.14
C ALA A 268 24.00 -28.64 3.65
N GLU A 269 22.77 -28.26 3.34
CA GLU A 269 22.28 -28.05 1.98
C GLU A 269 22.40 -26.59 1.52
N VAL A 270 22.64 -25.67 2.46
CA VAL A 270 22.83 -24.24 2.15
C VAL A 270 24.25 -24.05 1.62
N PRO A 271 24.45 -23.30 0.50
CA PRO A 271 25.78 -23.09 -0.05
C PRO A 271 26.74 -22.43 0.96
N ASP A 272 28.01 -22.88 0.93
CA ASP A 272 29.07 -22.24 1.71
C ASP A 272 29.15 -20.74 1.38
N GLY A 273 29.02 -19.89 2.39
CA GLY A 273 29.05 -18.43 2.24
C GLY A 273 27.68 -17.77 2.04
N ALA A 274 26.64 -18.47 1.60
CA ALA A 274 25.31 -17.86 1.45
C ALA A 274 24.76 -17.30 2.78
N LEU A 275 25.03 -17.98 3.89
CA LEU A 275 24.64 -17.51 5.23
C LEU A 275 25.48 -16.32 5.73
N ASP A 276 26.63 -16.05 5.12
CA ASP A 276 27.56 -14.97 5.49
C ASP A 276 27.42 -13.76 4.52
N ASP A 277 26.89 -14.00 3.30
CA ASP A 277 26.74 -13.00 2.23
C ASP A 277 25.24 -12.70 1.97
N GLY A 278 24.55 -12.11 2.94
CA GLY A 278 23.16 -11.64 2.80
C GLY A 278 22.08 -12.68 3.12
N GLY A 279 22.46 -13.90 3.54
CA GLY A 279 21.52 -14.93 3.99
C GLY A 279 20.86 -15.73 2.86
N LEU A 280 20.11 -16.77 3.26
CA LEU A 280 19.22 -17.53 2.38
C LEU A 280 17.77 -17.05 2.60
N ARG A 281 17.15 -16.50 1.59
CA ARG A 281 15.75 -16.06 1.65
C ARG A 281 14.80 -17.15 1.19
N VAL A 282 13.71 -17.32 1.95
CA VAL A 282 12.64 -18.28 1.63
C VAL A 282 11.31 -17.54 1.70
N HIS A 283 10.55 -17.61 0.62
CA HIS A 283 9.22 -17.05 0.49
C HIS A 283 8.18 -18.15 0.65
N ALA A 284 7.13 -17.92 1.44
CA ALA A 284 5.99 -18.80 1.58
C ALA A 284 4.75 -18.12 0.99
N VAL A 285 4.10 -18.78 0.03
CA VAL A 285 2.94 -18.25 -0.69
C VAL A 285 1.71 -19.10 -0.35
N PRO A 286 0.68 -18.52 0.30
CA PRO A 286 -0.58 -19.23 0.54
C PRO A 286 -1.43 -19.23 -0.73
N TYR A 287 -2.05 -20.35 -1.07
CA TYR A 287 -2.92 -20.43 -2.24
C TYR A 287 -4.09 -21.41 -2.08
N GLY A 288 -5.15 -21.12 -2.81
CA GLY A 288 -6.35 -21.94 -2.93
C GLY A 288 -6.99 -21.65 -4.29
N GLU A 289 -8.24 -21.18 -4.31
CA GLU A 289 -8.83 -20.63 -5.54
C GLU A 289 -8.14 -19.34 -6.00
N ARG A 290 -7.58 -18.59 -5.04
CA ARG A 290 -6.72 -17.42 -5.24
C ARG A 290 -5.41 -17.63 -4.49
N TYR A 291 -4.36 -16.92 -4.86
CA TYR A 291 -3.14 -16.84 -4.06
C TYR A 291 -3.14 -15.56 -3.23
N GLY A 292 -2.42 -15.58 -2.10
CA GLY A 292 -2.22 -14.44 -1.22
C GLY A 292 -0.81 -13.87 -1.32
N ALA A 293 -0.57 -12.76 -0.63
CA ALA A 293 0.75 -12.17 -0.52
C ALA A 293 1.75 -13.14 0.15
N ALA A 294 2.98 -13.12 -0.32
CA ALA A 294 4.05 -13.95 0.20
C ALA A 294 4.65 -13.36 1.48
N GLU A 295 4.92 -14.23 2.45
CA GLU A 295 5.76 -13.92 3.61
C GLU A 295 7.19 -14.40 3.36
N THR A 296 8.18 -13.62 3.79
CA THR A 296 9.59 -13.91 3.54
C THR A 296 10.38 -14.01 4.84
N VAL A 297 11.26 -15.00 4.93
CA VAL A 297 12.27 -15.07 5.99
C VAL A 297 13.66 -15.10 5.40
N ARG A 298 14.63 -14.52 6.09
CA ARG A 298 16.06 -14.58 5.81
C ARG A 298 16.76 -15.38 6.90
N ILE A 299 17.50 -16.39 6.49
CA ILE A 299 18.33 -17.25 7.36
C ILE A 299 19.77 -16.80 7.18
N GLU A 300 20.40 -16.28 8.23
CA GLU A 300 21.76 -15.76 8.18
C GLU A 300 22.57 -16.09 9.44
N ARG A 301 23.88 -15.89 9.41
CA ARG A 301 24.73 -15.95 10.60
C ARG A 301 24.79 -14.57 11.26
N ALA A 302 24.56 -14.55 12.58
CA ALA A 302 24.80 -13.33 13.33
C ALA A 302 26.28 -12.94 13.25
N ASP A 303 26.55 -11.64 13.05
CA ASP A 303 27.90 -11.09 13.14
C ASP A 303 28.50 -11.39 14.52
N GLY A 304 29.52 -12.27 14.55
CA GLY A 304 30.18 -12.67 15.78
C GLY A 304 31.02 -11.54 16.35
N ASP A 305 30.71 -11.12 17.58
CA ASP A 305 31.55 -10.19 18.35
C ASP A 305 32.87 -10.87 18.73
N GLY A 306 33.81 -10.94 17.77
CA GLY A 306 35.22 -11.24 17.97
C GLY A 306 35.60 -12.70 18.18
N GLY A 307 35.76 -13.49 17.15
CA GLY A 307 36.78 -14.55 17.09
C GLY A 307 36.35 -16.00 17.26
N ASP A 308 35.07 -16.36 17.14
CA ASP A 308 34.67 -17.78 17.00
C ASP A 308 34.09 -17.99 15.59
N GLU A 309 34.64 -18.99 14.83
CA GLU A 309 34.24 -19.30 13.45
C GLU A 309 32.81 -19.96 13.36
N GLY A 310 31.92 -19.69 14.31
CA GLY A 310 30.59 -20.26 14.38
C GLY A 310 29.56 -19.28 14.95
N GLY A 311 29.27 -18.18 14.24
CA GLY A 311 28.15 -17.28 14.60
C GLY A 311 26.84 -18.04 14.80
N SER A 312 26.00 -17.61 15.75
CA SER A 312 24.67 -18.20 15.92
C SER A 312 23.81 -17.90 14.69
N LEU A 313 22.95 -18.86 14.31
CA LEU A 313 21.97 -18.61 13.25
C LEU A 313 20.90 -17.67 13.75
N VAL A 314 20.55 -16.73 12.90
CA VAL A 314 19.42 -15.81 13.07
C VAL A 314 18.46 -16.04 11.92
N VAL A 315 17.17 -16.03 12.26
CA VAL A 315 16.13 -15.96 11.26
C VAL A 315 15.41 -14.64 11.47
N ALA A 316 15.37 -13.83 10.44
CA ALA A 316 14.80 -12.50 10.48
C ALA A 316 13.78 -12.33 9.35
N ASP A 317 12.79 -11.49 9.56
CA ASP A 317 12.00 -10.93 8.49
C ASP A 317 12.83 -9.82 7.83
N PRO A 318 13.21 -9.97 6.53
CA PRO A 318 14.00 -8.95 5.84
C PRO A 318 13.20 -7.70 5.48
N HIS A 319 11.90 -7.70 5.71
CA HIS A 319 10.95 -6.62 5.39
C HIS A 319 10.24 -6.11 6.65
N ALA A 320 10.75 -6.44 7.83
CA ALA A 320 10.20 -5.91 9.07
C ALA A 320 10.29 -4.37 9.07
N PRO A 321 9.19 -3.68 9.42
CA PRO A 321 9.22 -2.22 9.51
C PRO A 321 10.25 -1.74 10.54
N PRO A 322 10.77 -0.52 10.40
CA PRO A 322 11.64 0.07 11.42
C PRO A 322 11.00 0.01 12.81
N GLU A 323 11.79 -0.24 13.87
CA GLU A 323 11.27 -0.38 15.23
C GLU A 323 10.40 0.82 15.67
N TRP A 324 10.80 2.04 15.25
CA TRP A 324 10.04 3.26 15.56
C TRP A 324 8.69 3.33 14.83
N ALA A 325 8.55 2.61 13.71
CA ALA A 325 7.36 2.59 12.85
C ALA A 325 6.34 1.51 13.23
N ALA A 326 6.59 0.76 14.28
CA ALA A 326 5.70 -0.30 14.77
C ALA A 326 4.38 0.24 15.38
N SER A 327 3.64 1.10 14.74
CA SER A 327 2.40 1.74 15.18
C SER A 327 2.57 3.20 15.64
N PRO A 328 3.25 4.06 14.86
CA PRO A 328 3.47 5.46 15.20
C PRO A 328 2.18 6.27 15.12
N THR A 329 2.08 7.32 15.92
CA THR A 329 1.09 8.38 15.72
C THR A 329 1.61 9.35 14.67
N ILE A 330 1.04 9.34 13.48
CA ILE A 330 1.44 10.20 12.37
C ILE A 330 0.65 11.52 12.40
N TYR A 331 1.33 12.63 12.13
CA TYR A 331 0.70 13.93 11.96
C TYR A 331 0.97 14.45 10.55
N GLU A 332 -0.04 14.46 9.71
CA GLU A 332 0.04 14.94 8.34
C GLU A 332 -0.10 16.47 8.29
N VAL A 333 0.77 17.14 7.55
CA VAL A 333 0.77 18.58 7.34
C VAL A 333 0.64 18.94 5.86
N PHE A 334 -0.47 19.60 5.49
CA PHE A 334 -0.51 20.34 4.25
C PHE A 334 0.36 21.59 4.42
N VAL A 335 1.57 21.54 3.89
CA VAL A 335 2.67 22.43 4.29
C VAL A 335 2.33 23.92 4.15
N ARG A 336 1.65 24.33 3.09
CA ARG A 336 1.45 25.77 2.79
C ARG A 336 0.34 26.44 3.61
N SER A 337 -0.51 25.68 4.28
CA SER A 337 -1.57 26.23 5.15
C SER A 337 -1.29 26.11 6.65
N PHE A 338 -0.19 25.44 7.03
CA PHE A 338 0.09 25.08 8.43
C PHE A 338 0.35 26.28 9.36
N ALA A 339 0.98 27.36 8.89
CA ALA A 339 1.24 28.53 9.73
C ALA A 339 -0.02 29.33 10.10
N GLY A 340 -1.16 29.02 9.48
CA GLY A 340 -2.42 29.73 9.65
C GLY A 340 -2.63 30.80 8.58
N ASP A 341 -3.64 31.67 8.76
CA ASP A 341 -4.07 32.67 7.79
C ASP A 341 -3.30 33.99 7.86
N THR A 342 -2.49 34.19 8.89
CA THR A 342 -1.80 35.47 9.16
C THR A 342 -0.35 35.53 8.72
N LEU A 343 0.26 34.38 8.48
CA LEU A 343 1.66 34.22 8.11
C LEU A 343 1.79 33.18 6.97
N PRO A 344 2.67 33.41 5.98
CA PRO A 344 3.02 32.33 5.05
C PRO A 344 3.73 31.21 5.82
N THR A 345 3.43 29.97 5.47
CA THR A 345 4.16 28.84 6.02
C THR A 345 5.55 28.79 5.41
N THR A 346 6.54 28.58 6.27
CA THR A 346 7.93 28.26 5.91
C THR A 346 8.41 27.13 6.79
N PHE A 347 9.52 26.47 6.47
CA PHE A 347 10.11 25.45 7.32
C PHE A 347 10.34 25.94 8.76
N ARG A 348 10.76 27.21 8.91
CA ARG A 348 10.90 27.84 10.23
C ARG A 348 9.58 28.00 11.00
N GLU A 349 8.47 28.24 10.30
CA GLU A 349 7.16 28.34 10.97
C GLU A 349 6.65 26.96 11.37
N ILE A 350 7.03 25.89 10.65
CA ILE A 350 6.76 24.50 11.06
C ILE A 350 7.65 24.16 12.27
N GLU A 351 8.96 24.40 12.18
CA GLU A 351 9.95 24.18 13.24
C GLU A 351 9.53 24.79 14.58
N ARG A 352 9.01 26.02 14.60
CA ARG A 352 8.49 26.68 15.80
C ARG A 352 7.32 25.97 16.46
N ARG A 353 6.63 25.09 15.72
CA ARG A 353 5.45 24.35 16.22
C ARG A 353 5.77 22.89 16.60
N VAL A 354 6.99 22.46 16.45
CA VAL A 354 7.44 21.12 16.91
C VAL A 354 7.10 20.87 18.38
N PRO A 355 7.25 21.83 19.35
CA PRO A 355 6.81 21.62 20.71
C PRO A 355 5.29 21.43 20.88
N TYR A 356 4.47 21.91 19.94
CA TYR A 356 3.05 21.62 19.93
C TYR A 356 2.78 20.18 19.50
N LEU A 357 3.49 19.69 18.46
CA LEU A 357 3.42 18.29 18.00
C LEU A 357 3.86 17.32 19.08
N GLU A 358 4.97 17.61 19.77
CA GLU A 358 5.41 16.86 20.96
C GLU A 358 4.30 16.78 22.02
N SER A 359 3.57 17.90 22.25
CA SER A 359 2.44 17.94 23.21
C SER A 359 1.23 17.09 22.79
N LEU A 360 1.12 16.75 21.50
CA LEU A 360 0.13 15.82 20.95
C LEU A 360 0.61 14.37 20.94
N ARG A 361 1.89 14.11 21.33
CA ARG A 361 2.54 12.80 21.30
C ARG A 361 2.61 12.22 19.89
N VAL A 362 2.99 13.09 18.95
CA VAL A 362 3.25 12.70 17.55
C VAL A 362 4.59 11.98 17.49
N ASP A 363 4.63 10.83 16.86
CA ASP A 363 5.85 10.05 16.64
C ASP A 363 6.47 10.36 15.27
N ALA A 364 5.65 10.70 14.28
CA ALA A 364 6.11 11.02 12.93
C ALA A 364 5.34 12.20 12.33
N LEU A 365 6.07 13.10 11.67
CA LEU A 365 5.55 14.26 10.94
C LEU A 365 5.61 13.98 9.43
N TRP A 366 4.45 13.77 8.80
CA TRP A 366 4.35 13.67 7.36
C TRP A 366 4.09 15.06 6.75
N LEU A 367 4.97 15.49 5.86
CA LEU A 367 4.88 16.76 5.12
C LEU A 367 4.45 16.49 3.67
N THR A 368 3.32 17.08 3.23
CA THR A 368 2.98 17.09 1.79
C THR A 368 4.11 17.74 0.98
N PRO A 369 4.18 17.58 -0.36
CA PRO A 369 5.43 17.82 -1.10
C PRO A 369 6.08 19.18 -0.84
N VAL A 370 7.35 19.12 -0.45
CA VAL A 370 8.20 20.28 -0.12
C VAL A 370 9.15 20.67 -1.25
N LEU A 371 9.18 19.89 -2.34
CA LEU A 371 10.03 20.14 -3.51
C LEU A 371 9.53 21.31 -4.34
N ALA A 372 10.40 21.81 -5.22
CA ALA A 372 10.09 22.88 -6.14
C ALA A 372 8.87 22.54 -7.00
N SER A 373 7.83 23.39 -6.93
CA SER A 373 6.57 23.20 -7.63
C SER A 373 5.91 24.55 -7.91
N PRO A 374 5.22 24.72 -9.06
CA PRO A 374 4.46 25.90 -9.36
C PRO A 374 3.08 25.93 -8.67
N THR A 375 2.71 24.87 -7.94
CA THR A 375 1.38 24.72 -7.33
C THR A 375 1.43 24.82 -5.82
N GLU A 376 0.33 25.29 -5.22
CA GLU A 376 0.19 25.36 -3.78
C GLU A 376 0.20 23.97 -3.10
N HIS A 377 -0.31 22.96 -3.78
CA HIS A 377 -0.31 21.59 -3.24
C HIS A 377 1.04 20.84 -3.35
N GLY A 378 1.97 21.30 -4.21
CA GLY A 378 3.32 20.75 -4.31
C GLY A 378 3.51 19.55 -5.27
N TYR A 379 2.44 18.86 -5.66
CA TYR A 379 2.51 17.61 -6.45
C TYR A 379 2.93 17.79 -7.92
N HIS A 380 3.11 19.01 -8.41
CA HIS A 380 3.64 19.28 -9.74
C HIS A 380 5.14 19.60 -9.65
N VAL A 381 5.97 18.59 -9.38
CA VAL A 381 7.40 18.75 -9.16
C VAL A 381 8.11 19.25 -10.42
N THR A 382 8.92 20.31 -10.26
CA THR A 382 9.74 20.90 -11.32
C THR A 382 11.23 20.70 -11.10
N ASP A 383 11.65 20.35 -9.88
CA ASP A 383 13.02 19.99 -9.53
C ASP A 383 12.98 19.06 -8.32
N TYR A 384 13.63 17.89 -8.45
CA TYR A 384 13.66 16.88 -7.39
C TYR A 384 14.75 17.11 -6.34
N TYR A 385 15.67 18.02 -6.58
CA TYR A 385 16.83 18.26 -5.71
C TYR A 385 16.74 19.57 -4.93
N GLU A 386 15.80 20.43 -5.30
CA GLU A 386 15.60 21.74 -4.67
C GLU A 386 14.27 21.80 -3.93
N THR A 387 14.30 22.36 -2.72
CA THR A 387 13.07 22.66 -1.96
C THR A 387 12.34 23.85 -2.56
N ALA A 388 11.02 23.92 -2.35
CA ALA A 388 10.19 25.02 -2.80
C ALA A 388 10.64 26.34 -2.14
N SER A 389 10.98 27.34 -2.95
CA SER A 389 11.56 28.60 -2.49
C SER A 389 10.64 29.42 -1.57
N ASP A 390 9.32 29.20 -1.65
CA ASP A 390 8.33 29.82 -0.75
C ASP A 390 8.35 29.20 0.65
N LEU A 391 8.77 27.93 0.79
CA LEU A 391 8.91 27.25 2.07
C LEU A 391 10.27 27.54 2.73
N GLY A 392 11.32 27.66 1.94
CA GLY A 392 12.68 27.95 2.42
C GLY A 392 13.74 27.16 1.66
N SER A 393 15.01 27.32 2.08
CA SER A 393 16.12 26.59 1.50
C SER A 393 16.20 25.16 2.05
N ARG A 394 17.01 24.30 1.39
CA ARG A 394 17.32 22.96 1.84
C ARG A 394 17.90 22.96 3.27
N GLU A 395 18.81 23.84 3.60
CA GLU A 395 19.36 23.93 4.96
C GLU A 395 18.30 24.28 6.00
N ALA A 396 17.26 25.02 5.61
CA ALA A 396 16.12 25.32 6.50
C ALA A 396 15.22 24.09 6.69
N PHE A 397 15.10 23.24 5.68
CA PHE A 397 14.41 21.95 5.77
C PHE A 397 15.19 20.97 6.67
N GLU A 398 16.50 20.82 6.45
CA GLU A 398 17.38 19.98 7.28
C GLU A 398 17.37 20.44 8.76
N SER A 399 17.32 21.76 9.02
CA SER A 399 17.17 22.30 10.39
C SER A 399 15.82 21.94 11.02
N LEU A 400 14.72 21.89 10.22
CA LEU A 400 13.43 21.41 10.69
C LEU A 400 13.50 19.91 11.05
N VAL A 401 14.12 19.10 10.21
CA VAL A 401 14.29 17.64 10.46
C VAL A 401 15.10 17.44 11.75
N GLU A 402 16.24 18.14 11.92
CA GLU A 402 17.05 18.08 13.14
C GLU A 402 16.23 18.48 14.39
N THR A 403 15.41 19.51 14.29
CA THR A 403 14.53 19.95 15.40
C THR A 403 13.46 18.91 15.72
N CYS A 404 12.91 18.22 14.73
CA CYS A 404 12.00 17.11 14.93
C CYS A 404 12.69 15.93 15.63
N HIS A 405 13.90 15.56 15.20
CA HIS A 405 14.70 14.51 15.83
C HIS A 405 15.04 14.82 17.30
N ASP A 406 15.39 16.08 17.61
CA ASP A 406 15.62 16.52 19.00
C ASP A 406 14.37 16.39 19.89
N ALA A 407 13.18 16.45 19.28
CA ALA A 407 11.90 16.24 19.96
C ALA A 407 11.43 14.76 19.94
N GLY A 408 12.21 13.86 19.36
CA GLY A 408 11.84 12.44 19.18
C GLY A 408 10.80 12.19 18.08
N ILE A 409 10.63 13.12 17.16
CA ILE A 409 9.66 13.03 16.03
C ILE A 409 10.43 12.73 14.75
N ARG A 410 10.01 11.68 14.05
CA ARG A 410 10.52 11.30 12.74
C ARG A 410 9.87 12.13 11.63
N VAL A 411 10.51 12.25 10.47
CA VAL A 411 9.99 13.03 9.35
C VAL A 411 9.74 12.13 8.14
N ILE A 412 8.50 12.11 7.66
CA ILE A 412 8.08 11.40 6.45
C ILE A 412 7.94 12.41 5.32
N PHE A 413 8.63 12.13 4.23
CA PHE A 413 8.68 12.95 3.02
C PHE A 413 7.71 12.43 1.96
N ASP A 414 6.98 13.32 1.30
CA ASP A 414 6.05 12.94 0.23
C ASP A 414 6.83 12.78 -1.10
N LEU A 415 6.98 11.54 -1.54
CA LEU A 415 7.76 11.15 -2.71
C LEU A 415 6.87 11.06 -3.95
N VAL A 416 6.93 12.07 -4.80
CA VAL A 416 6.13 12.19 -6.03
C VAL A 416 6.98 11.76 -7.22
N ILE A 417 6.97 10.47 -7.59
CA ILE A 417 7.79 9.93 -8.68
C ILE A 417 7.00 9.26 -9.80
N ASN A 418 5.68 9.15 -9.69
CA ASN A 418 4.85 8.65 -10.79
C ASN A 418 4.85 9.61 -12.00
N HIS A 419 4.94 10.91 -11.76
CA HIS A 419 4.84 11.96 -12.77
C HIS A 419 5.70 13.16 -12.41
N THR A 420 5.89 14.08 -13.34
CA THR A 420 6.45 15.41 -13.08
C THR A 420 5.44 16.49 -13.40
N SER A 421 5.79 17.76 -13.10
CA SER A 421 5.14 18.88 -13.73
C SER A 421 5.42 18.90 -15.23
N ARG A 422 4.45 19.36 -16.00
CA ARG A 422 4.68 19.75 -17.40
C ARG A 422 5.76 20.86 -17.54
N ASP A 423 5.98 21.65 -16.49
CA ASP A 423 7.00 22.69 -16.45
C ASP A 423 8.40 22.16 -16.05
N HIS A 424 8.52 20.85 -15.77
CA HIS A 424 9.80 20.22 -15.47
C HIS A 424 10.74 20.27 -16.68
N PRO A 425 12.04 20.60 -16.52
CA PRO A 425 12.99 20.71 -17.64
C PRO A 425 13.05 19.46 -18.51
N ALA A 426 13.03 18.25 -17.94
CA ALA A 426 13.03 17.00 -18.69
C ALA A 426 11.81 16.87 -19.60
N PHE A 427 10.60 17.27 -19.12
CA PHE A 427 9.41 17.24 -19.97
C PHE A 427 9.49 18.27 -21.09
N GLN A 428 10.03 19.46 -20.83
CA GLN A 428 10.21 20.49 -21.87
C GLN A 428 11.17 20.01 -22.99
N MET A 429 12.23 19.26 -22.63
CA MET A 429 13.15 18.65 -23.61
C MET A 429 12.48 17.52 -24.37
N HIS A 430 11.71 16.64 -23.68
CA HIS A 430 10.92 15.61 -24.30
C HIS A 430 9.91 16.18 -25.33
N ALA A 431 9.13 17.17 -24.93
CA ALA A 431 8.16 17.84 -25.78
C ALA A 431 8.79 18.59 -26.98
N ALA A 432 10.04 19.06 -26.81
CA ALA A 432 10.82 19.67 -27.88
C ALA A 432 11.43 18.65 -28.85
N GLY A 433 11.28 17.34 -28.61
CA GLY A 433 11.83 16.25 -29.41
C GLY A 433 13.34 16.08 -29.30
N VAL A 434 13.92 16.45 -28.15
CA VAL A 434 15.34 16.20 -27.87
C VAL A 434 15.54 14.70 -27.65
N GLU A 435 16.39 14.07 -28.46
CA GLU A 435 16.59 12.63 -28.56
C GLU A 435 16.96 11.98 -27.21
N GLU A 436 17.76 12.64 -26.38
CA GLU A 436 18.17 12.20 -25.04
C GLU A 436 16.99 12.03 -24.07
N TYR A 437 15.89 12.74 -24.31
CA TYR A 437 14.69 12.73 -23.45
C TYR A 437 13.51 12.00 -24.12
N ALA A 438 13.71 11.31 -25.23
CA ALA A 438 12.63 10.71 -26.02
C ALA A 438 11.84 9.63 -25.24
N ASP A 439 12.50 8.92 -24.35
CA ASP A 439 11.95 7.82 -23.55
C ASP A 439 11.67 8.15 -22.06
N HIS A 440 11.77 9.43 -21.67
CA HIS A 440 11.57 9.84 -20.27
C HIS A 440 10.11 9.77 -19.84
N TYR A 441 9.18 9.92 -20.76
CA TYR A 441 7.76 9.96 -20.45
C TYR A 441 7.00 8.90 -21.26
N ARG A 442 5.98 8.30 -20.64
CA ARG A 442 5.08 7.37 -21.33
C ARG A 442 4.30 8.10 -22.42
N ARG A 443 3.97 7.36 -23.49
CA ARG A 443 3.13 7.86 -24.57
C ARG A 443 1.74 7.25 -24.46
N ALA A 444 0.71 8.04 -24.76
CA ALA A 444 -0.66 7.56 -24.83
C ALA A 444 -0.83 6.56 -25.96
N ASP A 445 -1.73 5.59 -25.79
CA ASP A 445 -2.07 4.63 -26.84
C ASP A 445 -2.61 5.36 -28.08
N GLY A 446 -2.27 4.87 -29.29
CA GLY A 446 -2.49 5.55 -30.55
C GLY A 446 -3.95 5.85 -30.94
N ASP A 447 -4.92 5.25 -30.24
CA ASP A 447 -6.35 5.46 -30.46
C ASP A 447 -6.95 6.60 -29.60
N PHE A 448 -6.15 7.22 -28.73
CA PHE A 448 -6.60 8.33 -27.90
C PHE A 448 -6.56 9.63 -28.71
N ASP A 449 -7.73 10.07 -29.16
CA ASP A 449 -7.88 11.33 -29.89
C ASP A 449 -8.27 12.47 -28.92
N VAL A 450 -7.30 13.28 -28.58
CA VAL A 450 -7.46 14.46 -27.73
C VAL A 450 -7.57 15.77 -28.51
N THR A 451 -7.68 15.69 -29.84
CA THR A 451 -7.73 16.89 -30.70
C THR A 451 -8.96 17.77 -30.45
N ASP A 452 -10.02 17.20 -29.89
CA ASP A 452 -11.23 17.93 -29.52
C ASP A 452 -11.18 18.52 -28.11
N THR A 453 -10.06 18.33 -27.35
CA THR A 453 -9.89 18.91 -26.03
C THR A 453 -9.10 20.21 -26.08
N ASP A 454 -9.44 21.19 -25.24
CA ASP A 454 -8.79 22.51 -25.21
C ASP A 454 -7.29 22.46 -24.87
N TRP A 455 -6.78 21.30 -24.48
CA TRP A 455 -5.40 21.10 -24.09
C TRP A 455 -4.57 20.25 -25.07
N ALA A 456 -5.17 19.73 -26.13
CA ALA A 456 -4.47 18.95 -27.14
C ALA A 456 -3.62 19.86 -28.04
N GLU A 457 -2.36 19.98 -27.72
CA GLU A 457 -1.38 20.77 -28.51
C GLU A 457 -0.50 19.87 -29.39
N LEU A 458 -0.59 18.54 -29.23
CA LEU A 458 0.21 17.56 -29.94
C LEU A 458 -0.66 16.68 -30.85
N ALA A 459 -0.06 16.13 -31.91
CA ALA A 459 -0.77 15.23 -32.80
C ALA A 459 -1.14 13.90 -32.11
N PRO A 460 -2.27 13.26 -32.47
CA PRO A 460 -2.59 11.93 -32.01
C PRO A 460 -1.43 10.93 -32.27
N GLY A 461 -1.14 10.08 -31.28
CA GLY A 461 -0.02 9.14 -31.34
C GLY A 461 1.33 9.68 -30.86
N ASP A 462 1.50 11.01 -30.82
CA ASP A 462 2.70 11.66 -30.27
C ASP A 462 2.45 12.25 -28.85
N MET A 463 1.29 11.98 -28.29
CA MET A 463 0.90 12.50 -26.97
C MET A 463 1.61 11.76 -25.85
N PRO A 464 2.20 12.49 -24.89
CA PRO A 464 2.54 11.91 -23.59
C PRO A 464 1.28 11.41 -22.89
N GLU A 465 1.44 10.37 -22.09
CA GLU A 465 0.41 9.93 -21.16
C GLU A 465 0.43 10.82 -19.93
N TYR A 466 -0.75 11.26 -19.50
CA TYR A 466 -0.90 12.08 -18.31
C TYR A 466 -1.66 11.30 -17.23
N TYR A 467 -1.30 11.54 -15.98
CA TYR A 467 -2.01 11.01 -14.83
C TYR A 467 -3.45 11.55 -14.80
N PHE A 468 -4.44 10.67 -14.80
CA PHE A 468 -5.86 11.01 -14.96
C PHE A 468 -6.17 11.87 -16.20
N ASP A 469 -5.37 11.77 -17.25
CA ASP A 469 -5.46 12.67 -18.39
C ASP A 469 -5.35 14.17 -18.05
N TRP A 470 -4.75 14.51 -16.91
CA TRP A 470 -4.48 15.89 -16.51
C TRP A 470 -3.22 16.39 -17.21
N ARG A 471 -3.40 17.28 -18.19
CA ARG A 471 -2.33 17.82 -19.05
C ARG A 471 -1.12 18.44 -18.33
N ARG A 472 -1.17 18.62 -17.00
CA ARG A 472 -0.11 19.26 -16.23
C ARG A 472 0.88 18.27 -15.59
N ILE A 473 0.55 16.99 -15.58
CA ILE A 473 1.30 15.95 -14.86
C ILE A 473 1.54 14.73 -15.75
N PRO A 474 2.49 14.82 -16.70
CA PRO A 474 2.86 13.71 -17.57
C PRO A 474 3.52 12.60 -16.77
N ASN A 475 3.14 11.34 -17.07
CA ASN A 475 3.65 10.14 -16.42
C ASN A 475 5.08 9.82 -16.86
N LEU A 476 5.94 9.51 -15.90
CA LEU A 476 7.30 9.03 -16.14
C LEU A 476 7.28 7.60 -16.72
N ASN A 477 8.31 7.28 -17.50
CA ASN A 477 8.44 6.00 -18.17
C ASN A 477 9.39 5.07 -17.42
N PHE A 478 8.85 4.18 -16.60
CA PHE A 478 9.64 3.19 -15.84
C PHE A 478 10.25 2.07 -16.72
N ASP A 479 9.89 2.00 -18.00
CA ASP A 479 10.57 1.09 -18.94
C ASP A 479 11.90 1.66 -19.44
N SER A 480 12.21 2.93 -19.13
CA SER A 480 13.49 3.58 -19.39
C SER A 480 14.49 3.39 -18.27
N PRO A 481 15.66 2.77 -18.49
CA PRO A 481 16.73 2.67 -17.51
C PRO A 481 17.22 4.03 -17.02
N THR A 482 17.21 5.04 -17.89
CA THR A 482 17.61 6.41 -17.58
C THR A 482 16.68 7.02 -16.52
N VAL A 483 15.37 6.83 -16.68
CA VAL A 483 14.37 7.31 -15.72
C VAL A 483 14.50 6.56 -14.38
N ARG A 484 14.64 5.24 -14.42
CA ARG A 484 14.84 4.44 -13.20
C ARG A 484 16.08 4.88 -12.43
N ALA A 485 17.22 4.99 -13.12
CA ALA A 485 18.46 5.45 -12.50
C ALA A 485 18.32 6.86 -11.88
N TRP A 486 17.70 7.77 -12.62
CA TRP A 486 17.42 9.13 -12.12
C TRP A 486 16.55 9.14 -10.87
N LEU A 487 15.45 8.38 -10.85
CA LEU A 487 14.56 8.36 -9.69
C LEU A 487 15.15 7.66 -8.48
N LEU A 488 16.01 6.65 -8.70
CA LEU A 488 16.78 6.02 -7.63
C LEU A 488 17.79 6.99 -7.00
N ASP A 489 18.46 7.83 -7.82
CA ASP A 489 19.33 8.89 -7.31
C ASP A 489 18.53 9.91 -6.47
N VAL A 490 17.28 10.22 -6.85
CA VAL A 490 16.40 11.08 -6.05
C VAL A 490 16.08 10.43 -4.70
N VAL A 491 15.79 9.14 -4.69
CA VAL A 491 15.53 8.40 -3.44
C VAL A 491 16.75 8.41 -2.53
N ASP A 492 17.95 8.11 -3.08
CA ASP A 492 19.20 8.13 -2.32
C ASP A 492 19.49 9.52 -1.72
N GLU A 493 19.27 10.59 -2.50
CA GLU A 493 19.51 11.97 -2.09
C GLU A 493 18.68 12.39 -0.86
N TRP A 494 17.42 11.92 -0.76
CA TRP A 494 16.53 12.28 0.32
C TRP A 494 16.50 11.27 1.46
N ALA A 495 16.82 9.99 1.21
CA ALA A 495 16.91 8.97 2.25
C ALA A 495 17.99 9.27 3.32
N ASP A 496 19.03 10.03 2.96
CA ASP A 496 20.04 10.51 3.91
C ASP A 496 19.54 11.65 4.81
N VAL A 497 18.37 12.23 4.53
CA VAL A 497 17.85 13.43 5.21
C VAL A 497 16.61 13.14 6.04
N VAL A 498 15.74 12.24 5.58
CA VAL A 498 14.43 11.96 6.19
C VAL A 498 14.33 10.53 6.69
N ASP A 499 13.36 10.27 7.55
CA ASP A 499 13.18 8.96 8.19
C ASP A 499 12.17 8.06 7.47
N GLY A 500 11.53 8.56 6.43
CA GLY A 500 10.58 7.77 5.65
C GLY A 500 10.02 8.51 4.46
N PHE A 501 9.39 7.73 3.58
CA PHE A 501 8.69 8.25 2.40
C PHE A 501 7.22 7.83 2.41
N ARG A 502 6.36 8.79 2.07
CA ARG A 502 5.01 8.48 1.59
C ARG A 502 5.03 8.54 0.07
N ALA A 503 4.80 7.39 -0.55
CA ALA A 503 4.79 7.26 -2.00
C ALA A 503 3.46 7.78 -2.59
N ASP A 504 3.53 8.93 -3.25
CA ASP A 504 2.40 9.48 -4.00
C ASP A 504 2.05 8.59 -5.18
N VAL A 505 0.75 8.25 -5.33
CA VAL A 505 0.29 7.39 -6.45
C VAL A 505 1.13 6.11 -6.57
N ALA A 506 1.38 5.40 -5.47
CA ALA A 506 2.21 4.20 -5.46
C ALA A 506 1.77 3.15 -6.49
N TRP A 507 0.45 3.03 -6.73
CA TRP A 507 -0.14 2.13 -7.72
C TRP A 507 0.18 2.49 -9.19
N GLY A 508 0.66 3.71 -9.46
CA GLY A 508 1.09 4.15 -10.80
C GLY A 508 2.56 3.81 -11.13
N VAL A 509 3.31 3.28 -10.16
CA VAL A 509 4.71 2.88 -10.27
C VAL A 509 4.82 1.35 -10.19
N PRO A 510 5.63 0.68 -11.01
CA PRO A 510 5.72 -0.77 -11.02
C PRO A 510 6.21 -1.37 -9.69
N HIS A 511 5.62 -2.48 -9.27
CA HIS A 511 6.05 -3.26 -8.09
C HIS A 511 7.56 -3.57 -8.09
N GLY A 512 8.13 -3.92 -9.26
CA GLY A 512 9.57 -4.17 -9.38
C GLY A 512 10.44 -2.97 -9.01
N PHE A 513 9.98 -1.76 -9.29
CA PHE A 513 10.67 -0.53 -8.92
C PHE A 513 10.54 -0.25 -7.41
N TRP A 514 9.37 -0.45 -6.81
CA TRP A 514 9.21 -0.29 -5.35
C TRP A 514 10.06 -1.30 -4.57
N LYS A 515 10.15 -2.56 -5.02
CA LYS A 515 11.08 -3.55 -4.42
C LYS A 515 12.55 -3.13 -4.53
N GLU A 516 12.91 -2.37 -5.56
CA GLU A 516 14.25 -1.79 -5.70
C GLU A 516 14.45 -0.61 -4.75
N VAL A 517 13.45 0.27 -4.61
CA VAL A 517 13.46 1.37 -3.63
C VAL A 517 13.58 0.82 -2.21
N ALA A 518 12.74 -0.15 -1.83
CA ALA A 518 12.79 -0.77 -0.51
C ALA A 518 14.14 -1.43 -0.17
N GLY A 519 14.78 -2.05 -1.18
CA GLY A 519 16.13 -2.63 -1.00
C GLY A 519 17.28 -1.59 -1.02
N ARG A 520 16.99 -0.30 -1.18
CA ARG A 520 17.98 0.78 -1.35
C ARG A 520 17.96 1.78 -0.21
N VAL A 521 16.79 2.04 0.37
CA VAL A 521 16.67 2.91 1.54
C VAL A 521 17.30 2.25 2.78
N PRO A 522 17.78 3.04 3.77
CA PRO A 522 18.24 2.50 5.04
C PRO A 522 17.21 1.64 5.77
N ASP A 523 17.63 0.63 6.52
CA ASP A 523 16.75 -0.27 7.28
C ASP A 523 15.86 0.46 8.32
N ASP A 524 16.20 1.69 8.70
CA ASP A 524 15.41 2.52 9.60
C ASP A 524 14.51 3.55 8.88
N CYS A 525 14.40 3.48 7.55
CA CYS A 525 13.55 4.31 6.73
C CYS A 525 12.18 3.65 6.50
N LEU A 526 11.11 4.33 6.89
CA LEU A 526 9.72 3.88 6.68
C LEU A 526 9.26 4.11 5.25
N LEU A 527 8.60 3.12 4.65
CA LEU A 527 7.87 3.27 3.40
C LEU A 527 6.36 3.15 3.63
N LEU A 528 5.63 4.21 3.28
CA LEU A 528 4.17 4.31 3.37
C LEU A 528 3.57 4.49 1.99
N ASP A 529 2.65 3.64 1.57
CA ASP A 529 2.01 3.74 0.27
C ASP A 529 0.72 4.58 0.27
N GLU A 530 0.45 5.20 -0.88
CA GLU A 530 -0.89 5.60 -1.26
C GLU A 530 -1.37 4.66 -2.36
N THR A 531 -2.14 3.62 -2.00
CA THR A 531 -2.72 2.67 -2.93
C THR A 531 -4.23 2.75 -2.98
N LEU A 532 -4.75 3.02 -4.17
CA LEU A 532 -6.18 3.06 -4.47
C LEU A 532 -6.44 2.21 -5.73
N PRO A 533 -6.85 0.96 -5.65
CA PRO A 533 -7.48 0.23 -4.54
C PRO A 533 -6.52 -0.31 -3.51
N HIS A 534 -7.05 -0.66 -2.35
CA HIS A 534 -6.37 -1.32 -1.25
C HIS A 534 -5.87 -2.72 -1.70
N ASP A 535 -4.56 -2.92 -1.79
CA ASP A 535 -3.93 -4.10 -2.38
C ASP A 535 -2.82 -4.65 -1.47
N PRO A 536 -2.92 -5.90 -0.97
CA PRO A 536 -1.95 -6.48 -0.05
C PRO A 536 -0.60 -6.82 -0.69
N PHE A 537 -0.49 -6.87 -2.03
CA PHE A 537 0.77 -7.19 -2.69
C PHE A 537 1.84 -6.10 -2.55
N TYR A 538 1.44 -4.87 -2.21
CA TYR A 538 2.38 -3.82 -1.84
C TYR A 538 3.11 -4.09 -0.51
N GLY A 539 2.62 -5.02 0.33
CA GLY A 539 3.33 -5.51 1.52
C GLY A 539 4.43 -6.54 1.23
N GLU A 540 4.59 -7.02 -0.03
CA GLU A 540 5.64 -8.00 -0.39
C GLU A 540 7.03 -7.36 -0.55
N GLY A 541 7.58 -6.76 0.52
CA GLY A 541 8.89 -6.11 0.52
C GLY A 541 8.95 -4.84 -0.32
N GLU A 542 7.88 -4.05 -0.28
CA GLU A 542 7.74 -2.76 -0.95
C GLU A 542 7.43 -1.65 0.07
N PHE A 543 6.41 -1.85 0.89
CA PHE A 543 5.95 -0.86 1.87
C PHE A 543 5.70 -1.50 3.24
N ASP A 544 5.91 -0.71 4.28
CA ASP A 544 5.73 -1.08 5.68
C ASP A 544 4.33 -0.72 6.19
N LEU A 545 3.76 0.35 5.67
CA LEU A 545 2.42 0.83 6.03
C LEU A 545 1.58 1.10 4.78
N HIS A 546 0.26 0.84 4.92
CA HIS A 546 -0.72 0.98 3.85
C HIS A 546 -1.87 1.90 4.28
N TYR A 547 -2.39 2.69 3.37
CA TYR A 547 -3.63 3.46 3.61
C TYR A 547 -4.81 2.52 3.87
N ASP A 548 -5.45 2.61 5.04
CA ASP A 548 -6.69 1.85 5.34
C ASP A 548 -7.91 2.51 4.69
N THR A 549 -8.01 2.40 3.36
CA THR A 549 -9.13 2.95 2.60
C THR A 549 -10.45 2.22 2.90
N SER A 550 -10.39 0.97 3.38
CA SER A 550 -11.57 0.22 3.80
C SER A 550 -12.22 0.82 5.05
N LEU A 551 -11.41 1.10 6.09
CA LEU A 551 -11.89 1.74 7.31
C LEU A 551 -12.31 3.19 7.06
N TYR A 552 -11.52 3.95 6.28
CA TYR A 552 -11.83 5.31 5.90
C TYR A 552 -13.24 5.42 5.29
N GLY A 553 -13.56 4.57 4.29
CA GLY A 553 -14.89 4.53 3.68
C GLY A 553 -16.00 4.20 4.69
N ALA A 554 -15.78 3.18 5.54
CA ALA A 554 -16.76 2.79 6.56
C ALA A 554 -17.02 3.92 7.59
N LEU A 555 -15.98 4.64 8.03
CA LEU A 555 -16.14 5.76 8.96
C LEU A 555 -16.97 6.90 8.36
N ARG A 556 -16.85 7.16 7.06
CA ARG A 556 -17.67 8.15 6.35
C ARG A 556 -19.13 7.70 6.27
N ASP A 557 -19.39 6.46 5.88
CA ASP A 557 -20.75 5.90 5.80
C ASP A 557 -21.43 5.91 7.17
N VAL A 558 -20.70 5.58 8.23
CA VAL A 558 -21.19 5.66 9.62
C VAL A 558 -21.43 7.13 10.01
N GLY A 559 -20.51 8.03 9.70
CA GLY A 559 -20.65 9.47 9.97
C GLY A 559 -21.89 10.07 9.30
N ALA A 560 -22.15 9.70 8.05
CA ALA A 560 -23.32 10.10 7.28
C ALA A 560 -24.64 9.49 7.80
N GLY A 561 -24.57 8.44 8.64
CA GLY A 561 -25.73 7.66 9.08
C GLY A 561 -26.26 6.71 7.99
N GLU A 562 -25.47 6.44 6.97
CA GLU A 562 -25.77 5.50 5.87
C GLU A 562 -25.46 4.05 6.24
N ALA A 563 -24.58 3.86 7.24
CA ALA A 563 -24.22 2.56 7.79
C ALA A 563 -24.30 2.54 9.33
N PRO A 564 -24.58 1.37 9.95
CA PRO A 564 -24.47 1.21 11.40
C PRO A 564 -23.00 1.23 11.85
N ALA A 565 -22.76 1.46 13.15
CA ALA A 565 -21.42 1.50 13.73
C ALA A 565 -20.62 0.18 13.56
N ASP A 566 -21.31 -0.96 13.38
CA ASP A 566 -20.70 -2.27 13.10
C ASP A 566 -19.99 -2.33 11.73
N ALA A 567 -20.21 -1.36 10.84
CA ALA A 567 -19.44 -1.23 9.58
C ALA A 567 -17.93 -1.08 9.82
N VAL A 568 -17.53 -0.63 11.01
CA VAL A 568 -16.10 -0.64 11.43
C VAL A 568 -15.56 -2.06 11.44
N ALA A 569 -16.30 -3.02 11.97
CA ALA A 569 -15.89 -4.42 11.99
C ALA A 569 -15.88 -5.03 10.58
N ASP A 570 -16.87 -4.67 9.75
CA ASP A 570 -16.95 -5.13 8.36
C ASP A 570 -15.77 -4.60 7.52
N ALA A 571 -15.26 -3.40 7.84
CA ALA A 571 -14.08 -2.83 7.18
C ALA A 571 -12.79 -3.63 7.48
N LEU A 572 -12.58 -4.05 8.74
CA LEU A 572 -11.44 -4.91 9.09
C LEU A 572 -11.55 -6.29 8.43
N ASP A 573 -12.75 -6.87 8.42
CA ASP A 573 -13.02 -8.11 7.72
C ASP A 573 -12.78 -7.97 6.21
N ARG A 574 -13.10 -6.80 5.66
CA ARG A 574 -12.83 -6.50 4.25
C ARG A 574 -11.34 -6.47 3.94
N ALA A 575 -10.52 -5.81 4.77
CA ALA A 575 -9.07 -5.82 4.63
C ALA A 575 -8.51 -7.25 4.70
N ALA A 576 -8.97 -8.04 5.67
CA ALA A 576 -8.61 -9.45 5.79
C ALA A 576 -9.09 -10.30 4.60
N TRP A 577 -10.25 -9.99 4.00
CA TRP A 577 -10.75 -10.65 2.81
C TRP A 577 -9.92 -10.30 1.56
N LEU A 578 -9.42 -9.08 1.48
CA LEU A 578 -8.50 -8.66 0.42
C LEU A 578 -7.15 -9.38 0.52
N GLY A 579 -6.74 -9.84 1.70
CA GLY A 579 -5.52 -10.60 1.92
C GLY A 579 -4.51 -9.94 2.86
N PHE A 580 -4.83 -8.80 3.48
CA PHE A 580 -3.94 -8.18 4.47
C PHE A 580 -3.80 -9.10 5.69
N GLY A 581 -2.57 -9.40 6.05
CA GLY A 581 -2.22 -10.33 7.14
C GLY A 581 -2.32 -9.68 8.51
N ASP A 582 -1.52 -8.67 8.75
CA ASP A 582 -1.44 -7.97 10.03
C ASP A 582 -2.22 -6.65 9.99
N PRO A 583 -3.18 -6.44 10.90
CA PRO A 583 -3.88 -5.16 10.98
C PRO A 583 -3.00 -4.02 11.53
N THR A 584 -1.76 -4.27 11.96
CA THR A 584 -0.80 -3.24 12.38
C THR A 584 -0.14 -2.52 11.21
N ASP A 585 -0.13 -3.13 10.01
CA ASP A 585 0.46 -2.56 8.79
C ASP A 585 -0.40 -1.47 8.15
N GLN A 586 -1.45 -1.03 8.85
CA GLN A 586 -2.42 -0.08 8.33
C GLN A 586 -2.22 1.31 8.94
N MET A 587 -2.03 2.33 8.10
CA MET A 587 -2.21 3.72 8.48
C MET A 587 -3.70 4.06 8.48
N ARG A 588 -4.24 4.39 9.64
CA ARG A 588 -5.67 4.65 9.86
C ARG A 588 -5.94 6.13 10.01
N TYR A 589 -6.89 6.63 9.25
CA TYR A 589 -7.21 8.05 9.20
C TYR A 589 -8.71 8.30 9.07
N VAL A 590 -9.11 9.51 9.41
CA VAL A 590 -10.49 10.00 9.32
C VAL A 590 -10.65 10.95 8.13
N GLU A 591 -9.60 11.71 7.85
CA GLU A 591 -9.48 12.69 6.77
C GLU A 591 -8.00 12.91 6.45
N ASN A 592 -7.67 13.37 5.24
CA ASN A 592 -6.35 13.77 4.80
C ASN A 592 -6.42 15.03 3.93
N HIS A 593 -5.30 15.41 3.30
CA HIS A 593 -5.24 16.62 2.48
C HIS A 593 -6.02 16.53 1.16
N ASP A 594 -6.46 15.35 0.73
CA ASP A 594 -7.24 15.12 -0.50
C ASP A 594 -8.75 15.04 -0.25
N GLU A 595 -9.15 15.03 1.02
CA GLU A 595 -10.52 14.78 1.43
C GLU A 595 -11.13 16.02 2.11
N GLU A 596 -12.47 16.13 2.02
CA GLU A 596 -13.20 17.12 2.78
C GLU A 596 -13.11 16.85 4.28
N ARG A 597 -13.16 17.92 5.08
CA ARG A 597 -13.07 17.82 6.53
C ARG A 597 -14.25 17.06 7.11
N TYR A 598 -13.97 15.99 7.83
CA TYR A 598 -14.98 15.14 8.46
C TYR A 598 -15.91 15.92 9.40
N LEU A 599 -15.35 16.89 10.15
CA LEU A 599 -16.11 17.78 11.01
C LEU A 599 -17.18 18.58 10.24
N ALA A 600 -16.83 19.08 9.05
CA ALA A 600 -17.74 19.87 8.22
C ALA A 600 -18.89 19.03 7.65
N GLU A 601 -18.61 17.77 7.32
CA GLU A 601 -19.60 16.87 6.72
C GLU A 601 -20.52 16.19 7.75
N TYR A 602 -19.93 15.72 8.87
CA TYR A 602 -20.65 14.81 9.80
C TYR A 602 -20.78 15.37 11.23
N GLY A 603 -20.15 16.47 11.52
CA GLY A 603 -20.21 17.13 12.82
C GLY A 603 -19.25 16.59 13.88
N ARG A 604 -19.25 17.26 15.02
CA ARG A 604 -18.25 17.12 16.07
C ARG A 604 -18.27 15.78 16.82
N ASP A 605 -19.45 15.25 17.08
CA ASP A 605 -19.59 14.03 17.87
C ASP A 605 -19.21 12.81 17.02
N ALA A 606 -19.61 12.77 15.75
CA ALA A 606 -19.17 11.78 14.79
C ALA A 606 -17.64 11.82 14.58
N LEU A 607 -17.03 13.02 14.50
CA LEU A 607 -15.56 13.17 14.42
C LEU A 607 -14.86 12.57 15.64
N LYS A 608 -15.33 12.84 16.87
CA LYS A 608 -14.74 12.27 18.06
C LYS A 608 -14.81 10.74 18.08
N ALA A 609 -15.94 10.17 17.68
CA ALA A 609 -16.10 8.72 17.60
C ALA A 609 -15.18 8.10 16.54
N ALA A 610 -15.09 8.71 15.36
CA ALA A 610 -14.20 8.26 14.29
C ALA A 610 -12.71 8.33 14.70
N VAL A 611 -12.27 9.43 15.30
CA VAL A 611 -10.91 9.58 15.84
C VAL A 611 -10.63 8.57 16.94
N ALA A 612 -11.58 8.36 17.86
CA ALA A 612 -11.45 7.35 18.92
C ALA A 612 -11.28 5.93 18.33
N THR A 613 -12.03 5.62 17.28
CA THR A 613 -11.91 4.34 16.54
C THR A 613 -10.49 4.18 15.98
N VAL A 614 -9.97 5.18 15.28
CA VAL A 614 -8.63 5.18 14.69
C VAL A 614 -7.55 4.99 15.77
N PHE A 615 -7.65 5.67 16.91
CA PHE A 615 -6.68 5.58 17.99
C PHE A 615 -6.76 4.30 18.83
N THR A 616 -7.84 3.58 18.78
CA THR A 616 -8.04 2.38 19.62
C THR A 616 -7.98 1.06 18.83
N LEU A 617 -7.98 1.12 17.51
CA LEU A 617 -7.65 -0.02 16.64
C LEU A 617 -6.11 -0.21 16.52
N PRO A 618 -5.63 -1.40 16.12
CA PRO A 618 -4.21 -1.62 15.82
C PRO A 618 -3.80 -0.83 14.56
N GLY A 619 -2.51 -0.63 14.33
CA GLY A 619 -1.96 0.13 13.21
C GLY A 619 -1.58 1.55 13.59
N ALA A 620 -1.18 2.37 12.62
CA ALA A 620 -0.69 3.73 12.79
C ALA A 620 -1.85 4.75 12.69
N PRO A 621 -2.30 5.40 13.79
CA PRO A 621 -3.29 6.47 13.69
C PRO A 621 -2.66 7.72 13.07
N MET A 622 -3.37 8.35 12.14
CA MET A 622 -2.96 9.61 11.52
C MET A 622 -3.93 10.74 11.89
N ILE A 623 -3.36 11.88 12.25
CA ILE A 623 -4.07 13.15 12.46
C ILE A 623 -3.73 14.08 11.31
N TYR A 624 -4.72 14.51 10.55
CA TYR A 624 -4.52 15.58 9.57
C TYR A 624 -4.54 16.94 10.27
N ALA A 625 -3.50 17.75 10.04
CA ALA A 625 -3.30 19.05 10.68
C ALA A 625 -4.56 19.92 10.69
N GLY A 626 -4.95 20.37 11.89
CA GLY A 626 -6.18 21.13 12.12
C GLY A 626 -7.41 20.30 12.46
N GLN A 627 -7.40 18.99 12.30
CA GLN A 627 -8.48 18.11 12.78
C GLN A 627 -8.71 18.31 14.26
N GLU A 628 -7.63 18.31 15.06
CA GLU A 628 -7.64 18.51 16.51
C GLU A 628 -7.94 19.98 16.90
N ARG A 629 -7.91 20.88 15.92
CA ARG A 629 -8.24 22.29 16.10
C ARG A 629 -9.65 22.65 15.66
N GLY A 630 -10.38 21.68 15.07
CA GLY A 630 -11.73 21.90 14.56
C GLY A 630 -11.74 22.69 13.25
N ASN A 631 -10.80 22.43 12.35
CA ASN A 631 -10.84 22.97 10.99
C ASN A 631 -12.00 22.35 10.20
N GLU A 632 -12.70 23.19 9.45
CA GLU A 632 -13.84 22.81 8.61
C GLU A 632 -13.60 23.06 7.11
N THR A 633 -12.47 23.66 6.76
CA THR A 633 -12.17 24.05 5.37
C THR A 633 -11.15 23.11 4.76
N TYR A 634 -11.48 22.58 3.58
CA TYR A 634 -10.59 21.77 2.74
C TYR A 634 -9.24 22.49 2.53
N ARG A 635 -8.12 21.86 2.87
CA ARG A 635 -6.76 22.42 2.80
C ARG A 635 -6.61 23.81 3.43
N GLY A 636 -7.56 24.18 4.28
CA GLY A 636 -7.61 25.51 4.87
C GLY A 636 -6.54 25.76 5.92
N PRO A 637 -6.26 27.07 6.23
CA PRO A 637 -5.26 27.45 7.21
C PRO A 637 -5.63 26.96 8.62
N ILE A 638 -4.62 26.55 9.40
CA ILE A 638 -4.84 26.03 10.75
C ILE A 638 -5.33 27.14 11.69
N ARG A 639 -6.35 26.83 12.47
CA ARG A 639 -6.99 27.73 13.45
C ARG A 639 -6.18 27.85 14.73
N TRP A 640 -4.97 28.41 14.66
CA TRP A 640 -4.08 28.51 15.83
C TRP A 640 -4.64 29.37 16.97
N HIS A 641 -5.36 30.46 16.67
CA HIS A 641 -5.83 31.44 17.66
C HIS A 641 -7.23 31.15 18.19
N ASP A 642 -8.10 30.57 17.39
CA ASP A 642 -9.54 30.38 17.67
C ASP A 642 -10.01 28.94 17.52
N GLY A 643 -9.10 27.99 17.45
CA GLY A 643 -9.40 26.57 17.34
C GLY A 643 -10.05 25.97 18.58
N ASP A 644 -10.64 24.79 18.43
CA ASP A 644 -11.33 24.03 19.47
C ASP A 644 -10.35 23.38 20.46
N ASN A 645 -10.22 24.00 21.64
CA ASN A 645 -9.30 23.49 22.69
C ASN A 645 -9.80 22.18 23.33
N ASP A 646 -11.11 21.95 23.37
CA ASP A 646 -11.67 20.73 23.94
C ASP A 646 -11.41 19.54 23.00
N LEU A 647 -11.49 19.77 21.68
CA LEU A 647 -11.14 18.78 20.68
C LEU A 647 -9.64 18.47 20.72
N THR A 648 -8.79 19.48 20.84
CA THR A 648 -7.33 19.29 21.05
C THR A 648 -7.06 18.46 22.32
N ALA A 649 -7.76 18.74 23.44
CA ALA A 649 -7.61 17.98 24.66
C ALA A 649 -8.10 16.54 24.53
N PHE A 650 -9.12 16.29 23.68
CA PHE A 650 -9.62 14.97 23.37
C PHE A 650 -8.55 14.13 22.63
N HIS A 651 -7.93 14.67 21.57
CA HIS A 651 -6.84 14.01 20.84
C HIS A 651 -5.64 13.70 21.75
N ARG A 652 -5.23 14.66 22.57
CA ARG A 652 -4.14 14.44 23.55
C ARG A 652 -4.43 13.30 24.54
N ARG A 653 -5.68 13.17 24.98
CA ARG A 653 -6.07 12.07 25.89
C ARG A 653 -6.02 10.72 25.18
N LEU A 654 -6.48 10.65 23.93
CA LEU A 654 -6.41 9.41 23.15
C LEU A 654 -4.96 9.00 22.90
N ALA A 655 -4.10 9.93 22.46
CA ALA A 655 -2.69 9.67 22.24
C ALA A 655 -1.99 9.21 23.54
N ALA A 656 -2.26 9.89 24.67
CA ALA A 656 -1.71 9.50 25.97
C ALA A 656 -2.22 8.14 26.47
N LEU A 657 -3.47 7.78 26.16
CA LEU A 657 -4.02 6.48 26.49
C LEU A 657 -3.34 5.39 25.65
N ARG A 658 -3.20 5.62 24.34
CA ARG A 658 -2.57 4.68 23.42
C ARG A 658 -1.09 4.42 23.76
N GLU A 659 -0.34 5.46 24.15
CA GLU A 659 1.06 5.34 24.61
C GLU A 659 1.15 4.49 25.88
N ARG A 660 0.22 4.69 26.84
CA ARG A 660 0.21 3.99 28.13
C ARG A 660 -0.25 2.55 28.05
N GLU A 661 -1.16 2.21 27.11
CA GLU A 661 -1.79 0.90 26.99
C GLU A 661 -1.32 0.20 25.69
N PRO A 662 -0.26 -0.61 25.74
CA PRO A 662 0.31 -1.30 24.56
C PRO A 662 -0.72 -2.14 23.78
N LEU A 663 -1.72 -2.69 24.48
CA LEU A 663 -2.80 -3.46 23.83
C LEU A 663 -3.56 -2.64 22.77
N LEU A 664 -3.57 -1.31 22.83
CA LEU A 664 -4.17 -0.47 21.80
C LEU A 664 -3.31 -0.37 20.53
N ARG A 665 -2.00 -0.64 20.64
CA ARG A 665 -1.05 -0.63 19.52
C ARG A 665 -0.89 -2.01 18.88
N GLU A 666 -0.58 -3.00 19.69
CA GLU A 666 -0.08 -4.32 19.28
C GLU A 666 -1.11 -5.44 19.52
N GLY A 667 -2.15 -5.18 20.34
CA GLY A 667 -3.13 -6.20 20.71
C GLY A 667 -4.04 -6.60 19.54
N ARG A 668 -4.52 -7.82 19.60
CA ARG A 668 -5.56 -8.32 18.68
C ARG A 668 -6.86 -7.58 18.90
N VAL A 669 -7.66 -7.44 17.86
CA VAL A 669 -9.02 -6.91 17.92
C VAL A 669 -10.04 -8.03 17.70
N ALA A 670 -11.10 -8.06 18.51
CA ALA A 670 -12.19 -9.02 18.37
C ALA A 670 -13.54 -8.35 18.64
N PHE A 671 -14.41 -8.35 17.65
CA PHE A 671 -15.76 -7.82 17.75
C PHE A 671 -16.77 -8.88 18.22
N ASP A 672 -16.57 -10.15 17.88
CA ASP A 672 -17.51 -11.25 18.15
C ASP A 672 -17.16 -12.02 19.44
N ASP A 673 -16.20 -11.54 20.24
CA ASP A 673 -15.90 -12.17 21.51
C ASP A 673 -17.01 -11.87 22.54
N PRO A 674 -17.54 -12.88 23.24
CA PRO A 674 -18.51 -12.63 24.31
C PRO A 674 -18.04 -11.66 25.40
N ALA A 675 -16.71 -11.53 25.61
CA ALA A 675 -16.13 -10.58 26.54
C ALA A 675 -16.19 -9.13 26.02
N ALA A 676 -16.41 -8.92 24.73
CA ALA A 676 -16.64 -7.62 24.12
C ALA A 676 -18.12 -7.15 24.22
N ALA A 677 -19.00 -7.98 24.80
CA ALA A 677 -20.42 -7.63 24.88
C ALA A 677 -20.64 -6.42 25.79
N ALA A 678 -21.08 -5.31 25.20
CA ALA A 678 -21.49 -4.07 25.89
C ALA A 678 -22.89 -3.66 25.42
N PRO A 679 -23.96 -4.40 25.81
CA PRO A 679 -25.30 -4.11 25.32
C PRO A 679 -25.74 -2.67 25.65
N VAL A 680 -26.31 -1.98 24.69
CA VAL A 680 -26.90 -0.66 24.88
C VAL A 680 -28.19 -0.79 25.69
N VAL A 681 -28.21 -0.13 26.86
CA VAL A 681 -29.34 -0.09 27.79
C VAL A 681 -30.26 1.10 27.46
N ASP A 682 -29.64 2.25 27.14
CA ASP A 682 -30.33 3.46 26.69
C ASP A 682 -29.50 4.13 25.58
N GLY A 683 -30.16 4.61 24.54
CA GLY A 683 -29.53 5.16 23.34
C GLY A 683 -29.82 4.34 22.08
N ASP A 684 -29.15 4.68 20.99
CA ASP A 684 -29.32 4.02 19.69
C ASP A 684 -28.26 2.91 19.50
N PRO A 685 -28.62 1.61 19.52
CA PRO A 685 -27.67 0.52 19.39
C PRO A 685 -27.01 0.45 18.00
N GLU A 686 -27.64 1.01 16.95
CA GLU A 686 -27.02 1.04 15.60
C GLU A 686 -25.87 2.05 15.50
N ARG A 687 -25.76 2.96 16.48
CA ARG A 687 -24.70 3.97 16.54
C ARG A 687 -23.56 3.62 17.51
N VAL A 688 -23.63 2.45 18.16
CA VAL A 688 -22.62 2.01 19.14
C VAL A 688 -21.96 0.74 18.64
N THR A 689 -20.63 0.73 18.62
CA THR A 689 -19.83 -0.48 18.38
C THR A 689 -18.92 -0.78 19.59
N ALA A 690 -18.62 -2.04 19.80
CA ALA A 690 -17.75 -2.49 20.89
C ALA A 690 -16.81 -3.61 20.41
N TYR A 691 -15.57 -3.59 20.88
CA TYR A 691 -14.57 -4.61 20.57
C TYR A 691 -13.56 -4.80 21.69
N LEU A 692 -13.05 -6.02 21.76
CA LEU A 692 -12.01 -6.41 22.71
C LEU A 692 -10.62 -6.17 22.10
N ARG A 693 -9.70 -5.65 22.90
CA ARG A 693 -8.27 -5.62 22.61
C ARG A 693 -7.57 -6.54 23.61
N SER A 694 -6.80 -7.51 23.13
CA SER A 694 -6.14 -8.51 23.97
C SER A 694 -4.77 -8.89 23.43
N ALA A 695 -3.90 -9.43 24.27
CA ALA A 695 -2.62 -9.96 23.84
C ALA A 695 -2.79 -11.16 22.91
N ALA A 696 -1.87 -11.35 21.98
CA ALA A 696 -1.85 -12.50 21.10
C ALA A 696 -1.65 -13.79 21.91
N GLY A 697 -2.51 -14.81 21.72
CA GLY A 697 -2.36 -16.13 22.31
C GLY A 697 -2.92 -16.33 23.71
N ASP A 698 -3.40 -15.31 24.41
CA ASP A 698 -3.87 -15.41 25.80
C ASP A 698 -5.42 -15.31 25.92
N ARG A 699 -6.07 -16.38 26.33
CA ARG A 699 -7.52 -16.42 26.61
C ARG A 699 -7.87 -16.10 28.07
N GLY A 700 -7.03 -15.39 28.80
CA GLY A 700 -7.24 -15.10 30.21
C GLY A 700 -6.31 -14.03 30.79
N GLY A 701 -5.56 -13.31 29.92
CA GLY A 701 -4.69 -12.21 30.28
C GLY A 701 -5.36 -10.84 30.29
N ASP A 702 -4.55 -9.80 30.35
CA ASP A 702 -5.00 -8.41 30.29
C ASP A 702 -5.79 -8.15 29.00
N ALA A 703 -6.95 -7.55 29.11
CA ALA A 703 -7.82 -7.17 28.00
C ALA A 703 -8.39 -5.77 28.22
N LEU A 704 -8.69 -5.08 27.13
CA LEU A 704 -9.42 -3.82 27.12
C LEU A 704 -10.71 -3.97 26.33
N LEU A 705 -11.82 -3.52 26.87
CA LEU A 705 -13.07 -3.37 26.14
C LEU A 705 -13.17 -1.92 25.68
N VAL A 706 -13.20 -1.70 24.36
CA VAL A 706 -13.42 -0.40 23.75
C VAL A 706 -14.89 -0.31 23.33
N VAL A 707 -15.55 0.79 23.70
CA VAL A 707 -16.92 1.11 23.26
C VAL A 707 -16.89 2.48 22.59
N VAL A 708 -17.40 2.58 21.37
CA VAL A 708 -17.46 3.83 20.60
C VAL A 708 -18.91 4.15 20.24
N ASN A 709 -19.30 5.39 20.51
CA ASN A 709 -20.64 5.91 20.23
C ASN A 709 -20.59 7.02 19.16
N PHE A 710 -21.17 6.77 18.00
CA PHE A 710 -21.28 7.71 16.89
C PHE A 710 -22.57 8.57 16.94
N ALA A 711 -23.42 8.40 17.96
CA ALA A 711 -24.57 9.26 18.16
C ALA A 711 -24.17 10.62 18.73
N SER A 712 -25.02 11.64 18.53
CA SER A 712 -24.88 12.96 19.16
C SER A 712 -25.29 12.96 20.64
N GLU A 713 -26.10 11.98 21.06
CA GLU A 713 -26.52 11.80 22.44
C GLU A 713 -25.70 10.69 23.10
N PRO A 714 -25.36 10.79 24.40
CA PRO A 714 -24.70 9.73 25.11
C PRO A 714 -25.48 8.42 25.10
N ALA A 715 -24.78 7.31 25.01
CA ALA A 715 -25.37 5.97 25.16
C ALA A 715 -25.04 5.39 26.54
N VAL A 716 -25.97 4.70 27.16
CA VAL A 716 -25.72 3.91 28.37
C VAL A 716 -25.52 2.45 27.98
N VAL A 717 -24.38 1.89 28.34
CA VAL A 717 -24.02 0.49 28.04
C VAL A 717 -23.89 -0.32 29.32
N ALA A 718 -24.29 -1.58 29.26
CA ALA A 718 -24.00 -2.52 30.35
C ALA A 718 -22.57 -3.04 30.19
N VAL A 719 -21.76 -2.81 31.22
CA VAL A 719 -20.32 -3.17 31.22
C VAL A 719 -20.14 -4.55 31.85
N PRO A 720 -19.26 -5.43 31.30
CA PRO A 720 -18.96 -6.73 31.88
C PRO A 720 -18.43 -6.65 33.31
N GLU A 721 -18.71 -7.65 34.16
CA GLU A 721 -18.28 -7.70 35.57
C GLU A 721 -16.75 -7.64 35.78
N TRP A 722 -15.97 -8.00 34.75
CA TRP A 722 -14.51 -7.96 34.81
C TRP A 722 -13.92 -6.54 34.60
N ALA A 723 -14.69 -5.62 34.08
CA ALA A 723 -14.24 -4.25 33.81
C ALA A 723 -14.47 -3.37 35.04
N GLU A 724 -13.39 -2.89 35.64
CA GLU A 724 -13.41 -2.16 36.92
C GLU A 724 -13.26 -0.64 36.73
N ALA A 725 -12.68 -0.18 35.62
CA ALA A 725 -12.39 1.23 35.36
C ALA A 725 -12.54 1.60 33.88
N ASP A 726 -13.00 2.83 33.65
CA ASP A 726 -12.92 3.52 32.35
C ASP A 726 -11.61 4.32 32.31
N LEU A 727 -10.64 3.83 31.54
CA LEU A 727 -9.31 4.42 31.42
C LEU A 727 -9.30 5.75 30.68
N PHE A 728 -10.26 5.95 29.75
CA PHE A 728 -10.36 7.21 29.03
C PHE A 728 -10.96 8.33 29.88
N ALA A 729 -12.00 8.04 30.66
CA ALA A 729 -12.61 9.01 31.56
C ALA A 729 -11.93 9.09 32.94
N ASP A 730 -10.95 8.20 33.22
CA ASP A 730 -10.24 8.09 34.53
C ASP A 730 -11.22 7.96 35.72
N ARG A 731 -12.14 7.01 35.63
CA ARG A 731 -13.18 6.77 36.65
C ARG A 731 -13.44 5.28 36.86
N PRO A 732 -13.82 4.86 38.10
CA PRO A 732 -14.29 3.50 38.35
C PRO A 732 -15.64 3.28 37.66
N VAL A 733 -15.91 2.00 37.34
CA VAL A 733 -17.14 1.56 36.68
C VAL A 733 -17.85 0.50 37.53
N ASP A 734 -19.18 0.55 37.61
CA ASP A 734 -20.02 -0.42 38.33
C ASP A 734 -21.31 -0.65 37.51
N GLY A 735 -21.29 -1.70 36.68
CA GLY A 735 -22.45 -2.22 35.93
C GLY A 735 -22.83 -1.42 34.68
N GLU A 736 -23.49 -0.28 34.78
CA GLU A 736 -23.91 0.55 33.65
C GLU A 736 -23.09 1.83 33.57
N THR A 737 -22.69 2.23 32.35
CA THR A 737 -21.86 3.41 32.15
C THR A 737 -22.35 4.23 30.95
N GLU A 738 -22.39 5.54 31.13
CA GLU A 738 -22.65 6.51 30.06
C GLU A 738 -21.39 6.72 29.23
N VAL A 739 -21.54 6.63 27.90
CA VAL A 739 -20.51 6.79 26.88
C VAL A 739 -20.88 7.93 25.95
N ASP A 740 -20.15 9.05 26.04
CA ASP A 740 -20.32 10.18 25.12
C ASP A 740 -19.85 9.80 23.69
N ALA A 741 -18.55 9.69 23.48
CA ALA A 741 -17.95 9.28 22.19
C ALA A 741 -17.14 7.98 22.32
N VAL A 742 -16.43 7.79 23.44
CA VAL A 742 -15.60 6.60 23.68
C VAL A 742 -15.46 6.29 25.16
N ALA A 743 -15.41 5.01 25.48
CA ALA A 743 -14.96 4.48 26.75
C ALA A 743 -14.00 3.32 26.52
N VAL A 744 -12.98 3.19 27.37
CA VAL A 744 -12.00 2.09 27.33
C VAL A 744 -11.95 1.46 28.71
N PHE A 745 -12.48 0.27 28.83
CA PHE A 745 -12.62 -0.44 30.10
C PHE A 745 -11.49 -1.45 30.31
N LYS A 746 -11.00 -1.52 31.57
CA LYS A 746 -10.01 -2.48 32.01
C LYS A 746 -10.44 -3.15 33.31
#